data_4d4fd5100976619363df0ff6c12773e3
#
_entry.id   4d4fd5100976619363df0ff6c12773e3
#
_cell.length_a   1.000
_cell.length_b   1.000
_cell.length_c   1.000
_cell.angle_alpha   90.00
_cell.angle_beta   90.00
_cell.angle_gamma   90.00
#
_symmetry.space_group_name_H-M   'P 1'
#
loop_
_entity.id
_entity.type
_entity.pdbx_description
1 polymer ?
#
loop_
_entity_poly.entity_id
_entity_poly.type
_entity_poly.pdbx_seq_one_letter_code
_entity_poly.pdbx_strand_id
1 'polypeptide(L)'
;MKTHIKLLLLFSILYSSALLAQKATVRGVILDVFDEPIPSVNITFGNTGAISDLDGYYLIEITANENVQITYSHIGHKNVQATLNLSNNEDYELNPVMKTDIEQIATVVISGRENKRVEGITTLSPEAIRRMPSAISGVTSLLTSLPGINSNNELSTQYAVRGGNYDENLVYVNEIEVYRPFLIRSGQQEGLSFVNDDLTSSVDFSAGGFQAKFGDKLSSVLDITYRKPTEVQASLDASLLGVSVSAGDISDDGKFTGILGLRYRDNSLFVNAKETQTNFKPTFLDAQTYLSYKFNNKLEIGFLGNVAINKYSYKPLTRQTNFGTLADPVALLVFYEGQEEDKYDTYFGALKATYVASQNYTAKFIGSIYQTQEQEYFDILAQYRLGEVDTSIGSENLGDVTFSEGIGSQLTHARNNLDALIVNLEHKGNATIGENEIEYGVKFTHEDIRDRVQEYEIIDSAGFSIRPPLVDFANLQPYEPFTSEIVPYTNIRAQNDVQINRLSGYGQWSRRTTIGSSDLWLNAGVRAHNWTVSGQDIQSTTQTVFSPRGQVSLKPNWDRDMLFRLSGGIYHQPPFYRELRDSTGTVRPGVKAQKSIHMVLGNDYSFSLWDRPFTLNSEVYYKKLTNVNPYTLDNVRIRYRASNNAVAYAYGIDLRLAGEFVPGTESWISLGYLKTEENIDDKGYIFRPTDQRLKIGMLFQDYVKVVPNLKGYLNLQYNTGLPGGSPSYADPYNFQERLPDYKRVDLGVSYVLIDATRPKEEGVFKYFKELTLGAEIFNIFDVQNSISNTFVRDVYTKVQYSIPNYLSPRVFNVRLTAKF
;
A
#
# COMPACT_ATOMS: atom_id res chain seq x y z
N MET A 1 12.40 -61.65 60.47
CA MET A 1 11.71 -61.79 59.17
C MET A 1 10.73 -60.66 58.85
N LYS A 2 9.99 -60.11 59.80
CA LYS A 2 9.02 -58.98 59.52
C LYS A 2 9.68 -57.62 59.22
N THR A 3 10.91 -57.38 59.68
CA THR A 3 11.63 -56.09 59.51
C THR A 3 12.28 -55.99 58.12
N HIS A 4 12.76 -57.08 57.54
CA HIS A 4 13.40 -57.13 56.24
C HIS A 4 12.40 -57.02 55.07
N ILE A 5 11.15 -57.45 55.28
CA ILE A 5 10.06 -57.35 54.29
C ILE A 5 9.58 -55.89 54.17
N LYS A 6 9.56 -55.10 55.27
CA LYS A 6 9.23 -53.70 55.27
C LYS A 6 10.32 -52.85 54.59
N LEU A 7 11.62 -53.23 54.76
CA LEU A 7 12.73 -52.56 54.06
C LEU A 7 12.72 -52.81 52.53
N LEU A 8 12.37 -54.06 52.15
CA LEU A 8 12.25 -54.41 50.71
C LEU A 8 11.05 -53.75 50.06
N LEU A 9 9.93 -53.57 50.74
CA LEU A 9 8.77 -52.84 50.27
C LEU A 9 9.04 -51.33 50.21
N LEU A 10 9.79 -50.76 51.13
CA LEU A 10 10.20 -49.34 51.07
C LEU A 10 11.18 -49.11 49.93
N PHE A 11 12.10 -50.03 49.67
CA PHE A 11 13.04 -49.97 48.54
C PHE A 11 12.35 -50.16 47.18
N SER A 12 11.28 -50.99 47.10
CA SER A 12 10.50 -51.16 45.87
C SER A 12 9.59 -49.95 45.59
N ILE A 13 9.14 -49.23 46.61
CA ILE A 13 8.35 -47.94 46.42
C ILE A 13 9.27 -46.79 46.05
N LEU A 14 10.53 -46.76 46.52
CA LEU A 14 11.52 -45.81 46.11
C LEU A 14 12.07 -46.04 44.66
N TYR A 15 12.03 -47.28 44.19
CA TYR A 15 12.41 -47.60 42.78
C TYR A 15 11.30 -47.34 41.77
N SER A 16 10.01 -47.32 42.18
CA SER A 16 8.88 -47.03 41.32
C SER A 16 8.64 -45.54 41.04
N SER A 17 9.30 -44.64 41.81
CA SER A 17 9.24 -43.17 41.56
C SER A 17 10.26 -42.66 40.55
N ALA A 18 11.09 -43.54 39.94
CA ALA A 18 12.10 -43.13 38.94
C ALA A 18 11.63 -43.33 37.46
N LEU A 19 10.36 -43.73 37.24
CA LEU A 19 9.78 -43.87 35.90
C LEU A 19 8.83 -42.68 35.56
N LEU A 20 9.17 -41.47 35.96
CA LEU A 20 8.61 -40.31 35.30
C LEU A 20 9.24 -40.24 33.90
N ALA A 21 8.44 -40.45 32.86
CA ALA A 21 8.88 -40.30 31.48
C ALA A 21 9.52 -38.92 31.34
N GLN A 22 10.84 -38.92 31.07
CA GLN A 22 11.55 -37.69 30.79
C GLN A 22 11.01 -37.08 29.51
N LYS A 23 10.63 -35.84 29.52
CA LYS A 23 9.99 -35.16 28.40
C LYS A 23 10.87 -34.00 27.88
N ALA A 24 10.80 -33.77 26.58
CA ALA A 24 11.31 -32.58 25.94
C ALA A 24 10.19 -31.95 25.10
N THR A 25 10.27 -30.68 24.88
CA THR A 25 9.25 -29.92 24.12
C THR A 25 9.78 -29.59 22.75
N VAL A 26 8.96 -29.79 21.69
CA VAL A 26 9.23 -29.35 20.35
C VAL A 26 8.11 -28.42 19.91
N ARG A 27 8.46 -27.25 19.45
CA ARG A 27 7.51 -26.24 18.96
C ARG A 27 7.98 -25.61 17.67
N GLY A 28 7.09 -24.96 16.92
CA GLY A 28 7.43 -24.24 15.71
C GLY A 28 6.24 -23.92 14.85
N VAL A 29 6.49 -23.35 13.68
CA VAL A 29 5.50 -23.12 12.64
C VAL A 29 5.82 -23.98 11.43
N ILE A 30 4.81 -24.65 10.91
CA ILE A 30 4.93 -25.42 9.69
C ILE A 30 4.65 -24.50 8.52
N LEU A 31 5.62 -24.40 7.63
CA LEU A 31 5.59 -23.47 6.51
C LEU A 31 5.52 -24.23 5.17
N ASP A 32 5.01 -23.57 4.16
CA ASP A 32 5.17 -24.00 2.77
C ASP A 32 6.50 -23.47 2.18
N VAL A 33 6.76 -23.77 0.90
CA VAL A 33 7.98 -23.31 0.19
C VAL A 33 8.01 -21.79 -0.03
N PHE A 34 6.95 -21.07 0.33
CA PHE A 34 6.80 -19.61 0.22
C PHE A 34 6.82 -18.94 1.58
N ASP A 35 7.22 -19.67 2.64
CA ASP A 35 7.17 -19.22 4.04
C ASP A 35 5.76 -18.86 4.54
N GLU A 36 4.69 -19.42 3.89
CA GLU A 36 3.33 -19.26 4.40
C GLU A 36 3.02 -20.38 5.40
N PRO A 37 2.39 -20.06 6.55
CA PRO A 37 2.01 -21.05 7.54
C PRO A 37 0.95 -22.01 7.00
N ILE A 38 1.15 -23.32 7.22
CA ILE A 38 0.19 -24.34 6.80
C ILE A 38 -0.66 -24.75 8.01
N PRO A 39 -1.97 -24.43 8.03
CA PRO A 39 -2.88 -24.84 9.10
C PRO A 39 -3.25 -26.31 8.98
N SER A 40 -3.66 -26.89 10.10
CA SER A 40 -4.21 -28.26 10.17
C SER A 40 -3.26 -29.36 9.70
N VAL A 41 -1.95 -29.16 9.79
CA VAL A 41 -0.97 -30.20 9.55
C VAL A 41 -1.05 -31.25 10.66
N ASN A 42 -1.14 -32.52 10.29
CA ASN A 42 -1.14 -33.63 11.23
C ASN A 42 0.31 -34.00 11.59
N ILE A 43 0.67 -33.90 12.86
CA ILE A 43 1.99 -34.16 13.41
C ILE A 43 1.89 -35.46 14.19
N THR A 44 2.62 -36.49 13.76
CA THR A 44 2.60 -37.82 14.40
C THR A 44 3.99 -38.21 14.92
N PHE A 45 4.07 -38.70 16.14
CA PHE A 45 5.28 -39.17 16.79
C PHE A 45 4.95 -40.30 17.76
N GLY A 46 5.56 -41.44 17.56
CA GLY A 46 5.19 -42.67 18.28
C GLY A 46 3.71 -43.01 18.08
N ASN A 47 2.99 -43.21 19.18
CA ASN A 47 1.53 -43.45 19.19
C ASN A 47 0.71 -42.16 19.47
N THR A 48 1.32 -41.02 19.45
CA THR A 48 0.73 -39.72 19.79
C THR A 48 0.69 -38.82 18.57
N GLY A 49 -0.24 -37.90 18.55
CA GLY A 49 -0.34 -36.89 17.46
C GLY A 49 -0.85 -35.55 17.95
N ALA A 50 -0.55 -34.52 17.19
CA ALA A 50 -1.05 -33.15 17.34
C ALA A 50 -1.42 -32.61 15.97
N ILE A 51 -2.13 -31.48 15.96
CA ILE A 51 -2.50 -30.77 14.73
C ILE A 51 -2.07 -29.30 14.86
N SER A 52 -1.46 -28.74 13.81
CA SER A 52 -1.11 -27.32 13.81
C SER A 52 -2.38 -26.45 13.81
N ASP A 53 -2.28 -25.28 14.42
CA ASP A 53 -3.36 -24.31 14.47
C ASP A 53 -3.53 -23.55 13.14
N LEU A 54 -4.41 -22.53 13.10
CA LEU A 54 -4.69 -21.72 11.92
C LEU A 54 -3.48 -20.89 11.43
N ASP A 55 -2.51 -20.66 12.30
CA ASP A 55 -1.28 -19.97 12.01
C ASP A 55 -0.11 -20.94 11.74
N GLY A 56 -0.41 -22.24 11.53
CA GLY A 56 0.59 -23.27 11.31
C GLY A 56 1.41 -23.64 12.55
N TYR A 57 1.15 -23.01 13.70
CA TYR A 57 1.91 -23.23 14.94
C TYR A 57 1.55 -24.57 15.58
N TYR A 58 2.56 -25.25 16.13
CA TYR A 58 2.41 -26.47 16.89
C TYR A 58 3.33 -26.50 18.11
N LEU A 59 2.89 -27.26 19.12
CA LEU A 59 3.66 -27.57 20.31
C LEU A 59 3.36 -29.02 20.72
N ILE A 60 4.42 -29.83 20.85
CA ILE A 60 4.34 -31.22 21.20
C ILE A 60 5.36 -31.55 22.29
N GLU A 61 5.00 -32.51 23.16
CA GLU A 61 5.91 -33.09 24.13
C GLU A 61 6.36 -34.46 23.64
N ILE A 62 7.66 -34.66 23.49
CA ILE A 62 8.26 -35.95 23.07
C ILE A 62 9.07 -36.56 24.22
N THR A 63 9.37 -37.87 24.13
CA THR A 63 10.24 -38.54 25.07
C THR A 63 11.66 -38.04 24.91
N ALA A 64 12.31 -37.65 26.01
CA ALA A 64 13.69 -37.21 26.03
C ALA A 64 14.68 -38.36 26.08
N ASN A 65 15.93 -38.11 25.64
CA ASN A 65 17.07 -39.03 25.63
C ASN A 65 16.87 -40.30 24.77
N GLU A 66 15.97 -40.24 23.79
CA GLU A 66 15.80 -41.25 22.75
C GLU A 66 15.57 -40.63 21.38
N ASN A 67 15.81 -41.38 20.30
CA ASN A 67 15.54 -40.92 18.95
C ASN A 67 14.04 -40.97 18.66
N VAL A 68 13.37 -39.81 18.62
CA VAL A 68 11.95 -39.70 18.30
C VAL A 68 11.85 -39.20 16.85
N GLN A 69 11.15 -39.99 16.03
CA GLN A 69 10.80 -39.59 14.67
C GLN A 69 9.46 -38.87 14.67
N ILE A 70 9.45 -37.64 14.20
CA ILE A 70 8.28 -36.81 14.03
C ILE A 70 7.94 -36.74 12.54
N THR A 71 6.71 -37.02 12.19
CA THR A 71 6.22 -36.96 10.81
C THR A 71 5.16 -35.88 10.71
N TYR A 72 5.38 -34.93 9.81
CA TYR A 72 4.45 -33.87 9.46
C TYR A 72 3.76 -34.27 8.17
N SER A 73 2.44 -34.34 8.17
CA SER A 73 1.64 -34.73 7.01
C SER A 73 0.46 -33.79 6.81
N HIS A 74 0.26 -33.36 5.59
CA HIS A 74 -0.86 -32.52 5.19
C HIS A 74 -1.29 -32.88 3.77
N ILE A 75 -2.59 -32.88 3.53
CA ILE A 75 -3.12 -33.21 2.19
C ILE A 75 -2.62 -32.17 1.18
N GLY A 76 -2.02 -32.64 0.09
CA GLY A 76 -1.45 -31.79 -0.95
C GLY A 76 0.01 -31.37 -0.72
N HIS A 77 0.65 -31.87 0.35
CA HIS A 77 2.06 -31.62 0.63
C HIS A 77 2.82 -32.93 0.83
N LYS A 78 4.09 -32.94 0.44
CA LYS A 78 5.00 -34.07 0.73
C LYS A 78 5.25 -34.16 2.22
N ASN A 79 5.13 -35.35 2.77
CA ASN A 79 5.41 -35.58 4.19
C ASN A 79 6.87 -35.19 4.50
N VAL A 80 7.04 -34.48 5.62
CA VAL A 80 8.34 -34.14 6.17
C VAL A 80 8.60 -34.98 7.40
N GLN A 81 9.80 -35.51 7.56
CA GLN A 81 10.20 -36.28 8.71
C GLN A 81 11.43 -35.67 9.35
N ALA A 82 11.39 -35.53 10.67
CA ALA A 82 12.52 -35.11 11.48
C ALA A 82 12.79 -36.14 12.57
N THR A 83 14.06 -36.46 12.82
CA THR A 83 14.45 -37.32 13.93
C THR A 83 15.22 -36.50 14.94
N LEU A 84 14.70 -36.41 16.16
CA LEU A 84 15.28 -35.62 17.23
C LEU A 84 15.68 -36.52 18.41
N ASN A 85 16.77 -36.13 19.09
CA ASN A 85 17.19 -36.73 20.35
C ASN A 85 17.50 -35.58 21.30
N LEU A 86 16.54 -35.25 22.12
CA LEU A 86 16.57 -34.10 23.00
C LEU A 86 16.82 -34.52 24.46
N SER A 87 17.46 -33.64 25.20
CA SER A 87 17.70 -33.85 26.64
C SER A 87 16.42 -33.60 27.45
N ASN A 88 16.40 -34.03 28.67
CA ASN A 88 15.25 -33.82 29.58
C ASN A 88 15.02 -32.35 29.84
N ASN A 89 13.78 -31.87 29.66
CA ASN A 89 13.34 -30.50 29.74
C ASN A 89 13.95 -29.56 28.67
N GLU A 90 14.50 -30.09 27.60
CA GLU A 90 14.96 -29.31 26.47
C GLU A 90 13.76 -28.78 25.67
N ASP A 91 13.80 -27.51 25.33
CA ASP A 91 12.83 -26.84 24.47
C ASP A 91 13.50 -26.60 23.10
N TYR A 92 13.02 -27.30 22.08
CA TYR A 92 13.60 -27.28 20.73
C TYR A 92 12.63 -26.68 19.74
N GLU A 93 13.12 -25.70 18.96
CA GLU A 93 12.34 -25.11 17.89
C GLU A 93 12.64 -25.79 16.56
N LEU A 94 11.59 -26.21 15.87
CA LEU A 94 11.65 -26.81 14.54
C LEU A 94 10.54 -26.25 13.65
N ASN A 95 10.94 -25.56 12.58
CA ASN A 95 10.02 -25.00 11.58
C ASN A 95 10.13 -25.80 10.26
N PRO A 96 9.37 -26.90 10.11
CA PRO A 96 9.45 -27.73 8.94
C PRO A 96 8.84 -27.05 7.73
N VAL A 97 9.53 -27.11 6.59
CA VAL A 97 9.01 -26.61 5.32
C VAL A 97 8.48 -27.78 4.51
N MET A 98 7.17 -27.74 4.18
CA MET A 98 6.49 -28.78 3.42
C MET A 98 6.38 -28.38 1.95
N LYS A 99 6.90 -29.23 1.04
CA LYS A 99 6.77 -29.04 -0.40
C LYS A 99 5.44 -29.55 -0.90
N THR A 100 4.83 -28.89 -1.87
CA THR A 100 3.61 -29.37 -2.51
C THR A 100 3.83 -30.73 -3.18
N ASP A 101 2.92 -31.68 -2.99
CA ASP A 101 2.97 -33.00 -3.66
C ASP A 101 2.12 -32.98 -4.92
N ILE A 102 2.78 -32.95 -6.06
CA ILE A 102 2.12 -32.87 -7.38
C ILE A 102 1.56 -34.25 -7.82
N GLU A 103 1.98 -35.37 -7.20
CA GLU A 103 1.61 -36.73 -7.59
C GLU A 103 0.34 -37.26 -6.89
N GLN A 104 -0.19 -36.61 -5.86
CA GLN A 104 -1.42 -37.00 -5.18
C GLN A 104 -2.60 -36.06 -5.44
N ILE A 105 -3.00 -35.89 -6.69
CA ILE A 105 -4.24 -35.20 -7.03
C ILE A 105 -5.37 -36.22 -7.14
N ALA A 106 -5.88 -36.67 -6.01
CA ALA A 106 -7.17 -37.36 -5.94
C ALA A 106 -7.87 -37.08 -4.59
N THR A 107 -8.05 -35.82 -4.27
CA THR A 107 -9.14 -35.25 -3.46
C THR A 107 -8.67 -33.83 -3.11
N VAL A 108 -9.35 -32.85 -3.66
CA VAL A 108 -8.98 -31.44 -3.56
C VAL A 108 -9.06 -30.97 -2.12
N VAL A 109 -7.92 -30.87 -1.45
CA VAL A 109 -7.76 -29.95 -0.34
C VAL A 109 -7.04 -28.75 -0.88
N ILE A 110 -7.81 -27.70 -1.09
CA ILE A 110 -7.34 -26.44 -1.68
C ILE A 110 -6.51 -25.74 -0.60
N SER A 111 -5.23 -25.51 -0.86
CA SER A 111 -4.36 -24.72 -0.01
C SER A 111 -4.91 -23.26 0.10
N GLY A 112 -4.60 -22.55 1.17
CA GLY A 112 -5.04 -21.17 1.35
C GLY A 112 -4.74 -20.28 0.13
N ARG A 113 -3.60 -20.51 -0.56
CA ARG A 113 -3.20 -19.80 -1.78
C ARG A 113 -4.10 -20.10 -2.97
N GLU A 114 -4.58 -21.34 -3.13
CA GLU A 114 -5.52 -21.69 -4.20
C GLU A 114 -6.90 -21.10 -3.94
N ASN A 115 -7.29 -20.92 -2.67
CA ASN A 115 -8.47 -20.16 -2.30
C ASN A 115 -8.38 -18.71 -2.76
N LYS A 116 -7.25 -18.05 -2.51
CA LYS A 116 -7.00 -16.66 -2.93
C LYS A 116 -7.02 -16.50 -4.46
N ARG A 117 -6.46 -17.46 -5.21
CA ARG A 117 -6.52 -17.47 -6.69
C ARG A 117 -7.95 -17.48 -7.23
N VAL A 118 -8.84 -18.34 -6.68
CA VAL A 118 -10.24 -18.40 -7.14
C VAL A 118 -11.00 -17.11 -6.82
N GLU A 119 -10.61 -16.39 -5.79
CA GLU A 119 -11.16 -15.08 -5.38
C GLU A 119 -10.60 -13.91 -6.20
N GLY A 120 -9.61 -14.12 -7.06
CA GLY A 120 -8.95 -13.06 -7.82
C GLY A 120 -8.00 -12.21 -6.97
N ILE A 121 -7.41 -12.82 -5.95
CA ILE A 121 -6.44 -12.18 -5.07
C ILE A 121 -5.03 -12.57 -5.51
N THR A 122 -4.17 -11.58 -5.69
CA THR A 122 -2.74 -11.75 -5.96
C THR A 122 -1.98 -11.66 -4.64
N THR A 123 -1.35 -12.75 -4.21
CA THR A 123 -0.45 -12.76 -3.05
C THR A 123 0.95 -12.37 -3.49
N LEU A 124 1.56 -11.43 -2.76
CA LEU A 124 2.90 -10.91 -3.03
C LEU A 124 3.85 -11.35 -1.92
N SER A 125 5.06 -11.75 -2.30
CA SER A 125 6.10 -12.18 -1.35
C SER A 125 6.63 -11.00 -0.53
N PRO A 126 6.60 -11.05 0.80
CA PRO A 126 7.21 -10.04 1.66
C PRO A 126 8.72 -9.91 1.46
N GLU A 127 9.39 -11.00 1.07
CA GLU A 127 10.81 -10.98 0.78
C GLU A 127 11.13 -10.16 -0.47
N ALA A 128 10.31 -10.28 -1.52
CA ALA A 128 10.43 -9.44 -2.72
C ALA A 128 10.25 -7.96 -2.38
N ILE A 129 9.35 -7.64 -1.45
CA ILE A 129 9.10 -6.27 -0.98
C ILE A 129 10.36 -5.69 -0.33
N ARG A 130 10.99 -6.43 0.60
CA ARG A 130 12.17 -5.97 1.33
C ARG A 130 13.43 -5.84 0.47
N ARG A 131 13.51 -6.61 -0.62
CA ARG A 131 14.70 -6.66 -1.49
C ARG A 131 14.63 -5.75 -2.71
N MET A 132 13.45 -5.25 -3.06
CA MET A 132 13.26 -4.41 -4.23
C MET A 132 13.97 -3.06 -4.07
N PRO A 133 14.91 -2.69 -4.98
CA PRO A 133 15.50 -1.36 -4.98
C PRO A 133 14.42 -0.34 -5.35
N SER A 134 14.17 0.59 -4.47
CA SER A 134 13.19 1.65 -4.70
C SER A 134 13.43 2.85 -3.79
N ALA A 135 13.09 4.02 -4.30
CA ALA A 135 13.14 5.27 -3.54
C ALA A 135 12.24 5.23 -2.31
N ILE A 136 11.07 4.63 -2.42
CA ILE A 136 10.20 4.27 -1.30
C ILE A 136 10.21 2.74 -1.23
N SER A 137 10.89 2.20 -0.23
CA SER A 137 10.80 0.77 0.05
C SER A 137 9.39 0.42 0.51
N GLY A 138 8.97 -0.82 0.28
CA GLY A 138 7.77 -1.35 0.89
C GLY A 138 6.71 -1.83 -0.08
N VAL A 139 5.57 -2.23 0.50
CA VAL A 139 4.42 -2.79 -0.23
C VAL A 139 3.98 -1.88 -1.38
N THR A 140 3.92 -0.57 -1.16
CA THR A 140 3.47 0.38 -2.20
C THR A 140 4.36 0.37 -3.42
N SER A 141 5.69 0.32 -3.22
CA SER A 141 6.64 0.24 -4.32
C SER A 141 6.47 -1.03 -5.14
N LEU A 142 6.25 -2.16 -4.46
CA LEU A 142 5.97 -3.41 -5.14
C LEU A 142 4.66 -3.36 -5.93
N LEU A 143 3.60 -2.79 -5.35
CA LEU A 143 2.32 -2.61 -6.03
C LEU A 143 2.47 -1.80 -7.31
N THR A 144 3.27 -0.74 -7.31
CA THR A 144 3.49 0.08 -8.51
C THR A 144 4.22 -0.65 -9.64
N SER A 145 4.84 -1.81 -9.39
CA SER A 145 5.39 -2.68 -10.44
C SER A 145 4.36 -3.59 -11.11
N LEU A 146 3.15 -3.70 -10.51
CA LEU A 146 2.05 -4.50 -11.06
C LEU A 146 1.33 -3.76 -12.20
N PRO A 147 0.68 -4.48 -13.13
CA PRO A 147 -0.12 -3.86 -14.16
C PRO A 147 -1.35 -3.17 -13.56
N GLY A 148 -1.89 -2.16 -14.24
CA GLY A 148 -3.12 -1.46 -13.82
C GLY A 148 -2.98 -0.59 -12.56
N ILE A 149 -1.79 -0.49 -11.95
CA ILE A 149 -1.53 0.34 -10.76
C ILE A 149 -0.62 1.49 -11.12
N ASN A 150 -1.06 2.70 -10.88
CA ASN A 150 -0.34 3.92 -11.20
C ASN A 150 -0.01 4.71 -9.94
N SER A 151 1.09 5.44 -9.98
CA SER A 151 1.42 6.48 -9.01
C SER A 151 1.71 7.77 -9.78
N ASN A 152 1.32 8.90 -9.23
CA ASN A 152 1.63 10.21 -9.81
C ASN A 152 3.06 10.65 -9.49
N ASN A 153 3.70 9.99 -8.53
CA ASN A 153 4.98 10.41 -7.99
C ASN A 153 5.68 9.22 -7.32
N GLU A 154 6.94 9.05 -7.59
CA GLU A 154 7.77 7.96 -7.07
C GLU A 154 8.15 8.08 -5.59
N LEU A 155 7.87 9.22 -4.96
CA LEU A 155 8.05 9.45 -3.52
C LEU A 155 6.72 9.42 -2.76
N SER A 156 5.61 9.22 -3.45
CA SER A 156 4.30 9.07 -2.85
C SER A 156 3.98 7.61 -2.54
N THR A 157 3.39 7.37 -1.38
CA THR A 157 2.83 6.07 -1.00
C THR A 157 1.43 5.86 -1.56
N GLN A 158 0.87 6.85 -2.22
CA GLN A 158 -0.43 6.78 -2.87
C GLN A 158 -0.35 6.03 -4.19
N TYR A 159 -1.38 5.26 -4.48
CA TYR A 159 -1.51 4.54 -5.75
C TYR A 159 -2.96 4.56 -6.24
N ALA A 160 -3.10 4.64 -7.55
CA ALA A 160 -4.37 4.56 -8.26
C ALA A 160 -4.49 3.20 -8.97
N VAL A 161 -5.67 2.59 -8.97
CA VAL A 161 -5.89 1.27 -9.55
C VAL A 161 -6.95 1.32 -10.63
N ARG A 162 -6.59 0.91 -11.85
CA ARG A 162 -7.50 0.80 -12.98
C ARG A 162 -8.35 2.05 -13.21
N GLY A 163 -7.67 3.20 -13.25
CA GLY A 163 -8.31 4.49 -13.50
C GLY A 163 -9.11 5.06 -12.34
N GLY A 164 -9.09 4.44 -11.17
CA GLY A 164 -9.61 5.02 -9.95
C GLY A 164 -8.64 6.00 -9.31
N ASN A 165 -9.10 6.71 -8.29
CA ASN A 165 -8.28 7.62 -7.51
C ASN A 165 -7.64 6.87 -6.31
N TYR A 166 -6.62 7.44 -5.66
CA TYR A 166 -5.94 6.79 -4.54
C TYR A 166 -6.83 6.67 -3.29
N ASP A 167 -7.82 7.51 -3.10
CA ASP A 167 -8.82 7.41 -2.03
C ASP A 167 -9.88 6.33 -2.27
N GLU A 168 -9.86 5.67 -3.43
CA GLU A 168 -10.73 4.56 -3.80
C GLU A 168 -10.19 3.18 -3.40
N ASN A 169 -9.11 3.11 -2.62
CA ASN A 169 -8.45 1.88 -2.22
C ASN A 169 -8.73 1.55 -0.75
N LEU A 170 -8.95 0.27 -0.46
CA LEU A 170 -9.06 -0.27 0.90
C LEU A 170 -7.71 -0.82 1.35
N VAL A 171 -7.39 -0.59 2.62
CA VAL A 171 -6.23 -1.20 3.27
C VAL A 171 -6.66 -1.84 4.58
N TYR A 172 -6.36 -3.11 4.74
CA TYR A 172 -6.55 -3.86 5.98
C TYR A 172 -5.20 -4.30 6.53
N VAL A 173 -5.07 -4.32 7.86
CA VAL A 173 -3.97 -4.96 8.57
C VAL A 173 -4.56 -5.90 9.61
N ASN A 174 -4.27 -7.19 9.49
CA ASN A 174 -4.86 -8.24 10.33
C ASN A 174 -6.40 -8.18 10.38
N GLU A 175 -7.03 -7.95 9.19
CA GLU A 175 -8.49 -7.79 8.99
C GLU A 175 -9.10 -6.51 9.61
N ILE A 176 -8.29 -5.65 10.19
CA ILE A 176 -8.69 -4.35 10.74
C ILE A 176 -8.54 -3.31 9.65
N GLU A 177 -9.62 -2.63 9.28
CA GLU A 177 -9.57 -1.55 8.30
C GLU A 177 -8.76 -0.37 8.82
N VAL A 178 -7.76 0.05 8.04
CA VAL A 178 -6.98 1.24 8.32
C VAL A 178 -7.69 2.44 7.70
N TYR A 179 -8.20 3.31 8.55
CA TYR A 179 -8.83 4.53 8.09
C TYR A 179 -7.77 5.50 7.56
N ARG A 180 -8.01 6.08 6.39
CA ARG A 180 -7.11 7.03 5.72
C ARG A 180 -5.63 6.57 5.71
N PRO A 181 -5.33 5.45 5.04
CA PRO A 181 -3.96 4.91 5.02
C PRO A 181 -2.96 5.84 4.32
N PHE A 182 -3.44 6.88 3.63
CA PHE A 182 -2.64 7.85 2.90
C PHE A 182 -2.89 9.25 3.44
N LEU A 183 -1.84 10.06 3.51
CA LEU A 183 -1.95 11.49 3.82
C LEU A 183 -2.67 12.21 2.68
N ILE A 184 -3.41 13.27 3.02
CA ILE A 184 -4.27 13.96 2.06
C ILE A 184 -3.49 14.87 1.12
N ARG A 185 -2.29 15.25 1.50
CA ARG A 185 -1.41 16.02 0.68
C ARG A 185 -0.93 15.18 -0.49
N SER A 186 -1.71 15.20 -1.56
CA SER A 186 -1.45 14.40 -2.74
C SER A 186 -0.16 14.83 -3.42
N GLY A 187 0.69 13.86 -3.67
CA GLY A 187 1.77 13.99 -4.64
C GLY A 187 3.07 14.60 -4.14
N GLN A 188 3.15 15.09 -2.92
CA GLN A 188 4.43 15.47 -2.31
C GLN A 188 4.77 14.50 -1.18
N GLN A 189 5.47 13.42 -1.49
CA GLN A 189 6.32 12.68 -0.56
C GLN A 189 5.67 12.34 0.79
N GLU A 190 4.69 11.47 0.80
CA GLU A 190 4.08 10.99 2.05
C GLU A 190 5.02 10.06 2.87
N GLY A 191 6.16 9.70 2.33
CA GLY A 191 7.30 9.08 3.00
C GLY A 191 7.14 7.66 3.49
N LEU A 192 6.27 7.41 4.44
CA LEU A 192 5.99 6.08 4.99
C LEU A 192 4.53 5.71 4.78
N SER A 193 4.29 4.52 4.21
CA SER A 193 2.94 3.95 4.21
C SER A 193 2.57 3.49 5.62
N PHE A 194 1.27 3.34 5.89
CA PHE A 194 0.82 2.74 7.15
C PHE A 194 1.41 1.34 7.34
N VAL A 195 1.50 0.56 6.27
CA VAL A 195 2.03 -0.80 6.33
C VAL A 195 3.52 -0.77 6.67
N ASN A 196 3.90 -1.52 7.70
CA ASN A 196 5.29 -1.75 8.07
C ASN A 196 5.74 -3.10 7.51
N ASP A 197 6.65 -3.06 6.53
CA ASP A 197 7.09 -4.24 5.79
C ASP A 197 7.90 -5.22 6.65
N ASP A 198 8.58 -4.72 7.70
CA ASP A 198 9.34 -5.56 8.62
C ASP A 198 8.43 -6.39 9.52
N LEU A 199 7.17 -5.99 9.66
CA LEU A 199 6.17 -6.71 10.45
C LEU A 199 5.29 -7.63 9.59
N THR A 200 5.41 -7.56 8.26
CA THR A 200 4.50 -8.21 7.31
C THR A 200 4.87 -9.67 7.06
N SER A 201 3.88 -10.58 7.11
CA SER A 201 3.99 -11.99 6.71
C SER A 201 3.33 -12.28 5.36
N SER A 202 2.20 -11.64 5.03
CA SER A 202 1.57 -11.77 3.72
C SER A 202 0.96 -10.47 3.24
N VAL A 203 0.92 -10.31 1.92
CA VAL A 203 0.33 -9.17 1.23
C VAL A 203 -0.61 -9.68 0.15
N ASP A 204 -1.88 -9.44 0.32
CA ASP A 204 -2.94 -9.85 -0.58
C ASP A 204 -3.54 -8.65 -1.28
N PHE A 205 -3.57 -8.66 -2.60
CA PHE A 205 -4.03 -7.55 -3.40
C PHE A 205 -5.11 -7.97 -4.40
N SER A 206 -6.18 -7.19 -4.50
CA SER A 206 -7.25 -7.36 -5.49
C SER A 206 -7.52 -6.04 -6.22
N ALA A 207 -7.40 -6.04 -7.55
CA ALA A 207 -7.56 -4.86 -8.40
C ALA A 207 -8.98 -4.74 -8.97
N GLY A 208 -10.00 -4.81 -8.12
CA GLY A 208 -11.41 -4.72 -8.50
C GLY A 208 -12.09 -6.07 -8.64
N GLY A 209 -13.42 -6.06 -8.77
CA GLY A 209 -14.21 -7.29 -8.77
C GLY A 209 -14.27 -7.99 -7.40
N PHE A 210 -13.82 -7.36 -6.31
CA PHE A 210 -13.70 -7.95 -4.99
C PHE A 210 -15.07 -8.19 -4.32
N GLN A 211 -15.08 -9.13 -3.37
CA GLN A 211 -16.26 -9.66 -2.67
C GLN A 211 -16.98 -8.60 -1.80
N ALA A 212 -18.23 -8.91 -1.38
CA ALA A 212 -19.05 -8.02 -0.56
C ALA A 212 -18.52 -7.82 0.87
N LYS A 213 -17.68 -8.73 1.38
CA LYS A 213 -17.00 -8.58 2.69
C LYS A 213 -16.08 -7.36 2.76
N PHE A 214 -15.51 -6.99 1.63
CA PHE A 214 -14.67 -5.79 1.53
C PHE A 214 -15.52 -4.54 1.34
N GLY A 215 -15.16 -3.49 2.05
CA GLY A 215 -15.98 -2.31 2.29
C GLY A 215 -16.22 -1.39 1.09
N ASP A 216 -16.36 -0.18 1.35
CA ASP A 216 -17.05 0.89 0.66
C ASP A 216 -16.07 1.74 -0.16
N LYS A 217 -15.33 1.11 -1.09
CA LYS A 217 -14.39 1.73 -2.02
C LYS A 217 -14.59 1.19 -3.44
N LEU A 218 -14.02 1.89 -4.44
CA LEU A 218 -14.32 1.66 -5.84
C LEU A 218 -13.21 0.96 -6.62
N SER A 219 -11.99 0.84 -6.09
CA SER A 219 -10.88 0.44 -6.96
C SER A 219 -10.14 -0.81 -6.53
N SER A 220 -9.65 -0.91 -5.31
CA SER A 220 -8.86 -2.07 -4.88
C SER A 220 -8.98 -2.38 -3.40
N VAL A 221 -8.49 -3.56 -3.05
CA VAL A 221 -8.30 -4.03 -1.68
C VAL A 221 -6.86 -4.48 -1.51
N LEU A 222 -6.21 -4.01 -0.45
CA LEU A 222 -4.93 -4.44 0.03
C LEU A 222 -5.12 -5.00 1.44
N ASP A 223 -4.93 -6.30 1.61
CA ASP A 223 -5.07 -7.00 2.89
C ASP A 223 -3.71 -7.51 3.34
N ILE A 224 -3.26 -7.03 4.48
CA ILE A 224 -1.94 -7.27 5.04
C ILE A 224 -2.08 -8.10 6.30
N THR A 225 -1.30 -9.16 6.40
CA THR A 225 -1.16 -9.91 7.64
C THR A 225 0.22 -9.63 8.24
N TYR A 226 0.25 -9.22 9.50
CA TYR A 226 1.48 -9.10 10.27
C TYR A 226 1.90 -10.46 10.83
N ARG A 227 3.21 -10.68 10.89
CA ARG A 227 3.78 -11.93 11.37
C ARG A 227 3.49 -12.14 12.86
N LYS A 228 3.36 -13.39 13.25
CA LYS A 228 3.40 -13.82 14.64
C LYS A 228 4.77 -14.45 14.90
N PRO A 229 5.57 -13.92 15.83
CA PRO A 229 6.88 -14.47 16.10
C PRO A 229 6.75 -15.88 16.71
N THR A 230 7.69 -16.73 16.35
CA THR A 230 7.82 -18.09 16.90
C THR A 230 8.99 -18.22 17.85
N GLU A 231 9.88 -17.25 17.83
CA GLU A 231 11.06 -17.09 18.68
C GLU A 231 11.35 -15.61 18.93
N VAL A 232 12.24 -15.32 19.84
CA VAL A 232 12.81 -13.97 19.99
C VAL A 232 13.58 -13.61 18.73
N GLN A 233 13.21 -12.52 18.11
CA GLN A 233 13.82 -12.05 16.88
C GLN A 233 13.89 -10.53 16.85
N ALA A 234 14.94 -10.01 16.25
CA ALA A 234 15.07 -8.59 15.99
C ALA A 234 15.66 -8.36 14.59
N SER A 235 15.31 -7.25 13.99
CA SER A 235 15.93 -6.82 12.74
C SER A 235 16.26 -5.34 12.77
N LEU A 236 17.31 -4.99 12.04
CA LEU A 236 17.74 -3.62 11.76
C LEU A 236 17.90 -3.48 10.26
N ASP A 237 17.27 -2.48 9.69
CA ASP A 237 17.51 -2.03 8.34
C ASP A 237 17.93 -0.56 8.38
N ALA A 238 19.13 -0.25 7.93
CA ALA A 238 19.68 1.09 7.95
C ALA A 238 20.17 1.48 6.55
N SER A 239 19.78 2.66 6.09
CA SER A 239 20.18 3.22 4.81
C SER A 239 20.44 4.72 4.92
N LEU A 240 20.96 5.32 3.84
CA LEU A 240 21.12 6.79 3.79
C LEU A 240 19.78 7.54 3.85
N LEU A 241 18.67 6.85 3.58
CA LEU A 241 17.31 7.44 3.57
C LEU A 241 16.56 7.23 4.91
N GLY A 242 17.07 6.41 5.81
CA GLY A 242 16.41 6.15 7.09
C GLY A 242 16.82 4.87 7.77
N VAL A 243 16.17 4.60 8.89
CA VAL A 243 16.42 3.43 9.74
C VAL A 243 15.09 2.81 10.13
N SER A 244 15.05 1.49 10.11
CA SER A 244 13.94 0.67 10.60
C SER A 244 14.47 -0.37 11.58
N VAL A 245 13.75 -0.56 12.67
CA VAL A 245 14.07 -1.57 13.69
C VAL A 245 12.79 -2.34 13.99
N SER A 246 12.88 -3.66 13.99
CA SER A 246 11.77 -4.48 14.49
C SER A 246 12.24 -5.49 15.53
N ALA A 247 11.33 -5.81 16.44
CA ALA A 247 11.53 -6.85 17.45
C ALA A 247 10.25 -7.69 17.59
N GLY A 248 10.40 -8.95 17.86
CA GLY A 248 9.28 -9.84 18.11
C GLY A 248 9.63 -10.90 19.14
N ASP A 249 8.62 -11.31 19.90
CA ASP A 249 8.77 -12.29 20.97
C ASP A 249 7.50 -13.13 21.15
N ILE A 250 7.68 -14.32 21.69
CA ILE A 250 6.62 -15.25 22.06
C ILE A 250 6.87 -15.74 23.48
N SER A 251 5.79 -15.84 24.30
CA SER A 251 5.90 -16.41 25.64
C SER A 251 6.20 -17.91 25.59
N ASP A 252 6.83 -18.44 26.64
CA ASP A 252 7.20 -19.87 26.73
C ASP A 252 6.01 -20.81 26.59
N ASP A 253 4.80 -20.38 26.97
CA ASP A 253 3.57 -21.17 26.81
C ASP A 253 2.87 -20.95 25.44
N GLY A 254 3.48 -20.16 24.55
CA GLY A 254 2.95 -19.86 23.22
C GLY A 254 1.66 -19.05 23.17
N LYS A 255 1.20 -18.53 24.35
CA LYS A 255 -0.08 -17.80 24.41
C LYS A 255 0.03 -16.34 24.05
N PHE A 256 1.12 -15.69 24.42
CA PHE A 256 1.38 -14.28 24.09
C PHE A 256 2.37 -14.17 22.95
N THR A 257 2.03 -13.40 21.92
CA THR A 257 2.96 -12.99 20.88
C THR A 257 2.92 -11.49 20.73
N GLY A 258 4.09 -10.89 20.52
CA GLY A 258 4.20 -9.46 20.33
C GLY A 258 5.25 -9.11 19.29
N ILE A 259 4.93 -8.15 18.43
CA ILE A 259 5.88 -7.51 17.52
C ILE A 259 5.82 -6.00 17.67
N LEU A 260 6.97 -5.38 17.53
CA LEU A 260 7.16 -3.94 17.54
C LEU A 260 8.00 -3.54 16.34
N GLY A 261 7.64 -2.46 15.66
CA GLY A 261 8.42 -1.84 14.60
C GLY A 261 8.54 -0.35 14.83
N LEU A 262 9.74 0.18 14.63
CA LEU A 262 10.06 1.60 14.67
C LEU A 262 10.68 1.97 13.34
N ARG A 263 10.19 3.03 12.67
CA ARG A 263 10.75 3.51 11.42
C ARG A 263 11.00 5.01 11.50
N TYR A 264 12.17 5.41 11.08
CA TYR A 264 12.51 6.81 10.80
C TYR A 264 12.97 6.95 9.38
N ARG A 265 12.48 7.97 8.67
CA ARG A 265 12.86 8.26 7.30
C ARG A 265 13.07 9.75 7.09
N ASP A 266 14.09 10.08 6.32
CA ASP A 266 14.40 11.43 5.88
C ASP A 266 14.64 11.40 4.36
N ASN A 267 13.72 11.96 3.59
CA ASN A 267 13.84 12.01 2.14
C ASN A 267 14.61 13.23 1.63
N SER A 268 15.21 14.03 2.51
CA SER A 268 15.94 15.26 2.14
C SER A 268 17.08 14.99 1.14
N LEU A 269 17.77 13.84 1.28
CA LEU A 269 18.81 13.41 0.34
C LEU A 269 18.27 13.25 -1.09
N PHE A 270 17.04 12.78 -1.21
CA PHE A 270 16.41 12.50 -2.49
C PHE A 270 15.95 13.78 -3.18
N VAL A 271 15.35 14.71 -2.42
CA VAL A 271 14.67 15.89 -2.97
C VAL A 271 15.55 17.12 -3.08
N ASN A 272 16.65 17.18 -2.33
CA ASN A 272 17.58 18.31 -2.36
C ASN A 272 18.79 18.04 -3.25
N ALA A 273 18.64 17.17 -4.24
CA ALA A 273 19.69 16.99 -5.22
C ALA A 273 19.92 18.29 -6.01
N LYS A 274 21.14 18.45 -6.53
CA LYS A 274 21.56 19.69 -7.17
C LYS A 274 20.65 20.13 -8.31
N GLU A 275 20.05 19.17 -8.99
CA GLU A 275 19.18 19.42 -10.16
C GLU A 275 17.78 19.92 -9.75
N THR A 276 17.29 19.59 -8.57
CA THR A 276 15.96 20.01 -8.11
C THR A 276 15.95 21.39 -7.47
N GLN A 277 17.10 21.86 -6.97
CA GLN A 277 17.30 23.18 -6.34
C GLN A 277 16.20 23.51 -5.31
N THR A 278 15.84 22.56 -4.48
CA THR A 278 14.85 22.73 -3.43
C THR A 278 15.51 22.62 -2.05
N ASN A 279 14.94 23.29 -1.05
CA ASN A 279 15.28 23.09 0.35
C ASN A 279 14.07 22.51 1.06
N PHE A 280 13.83 21.23 0.80
CA PHE A 280 12.70 20.48 1.33
C PHE A 280 13.18 19.39 2.29
N LYS A 281 12.59 19.35 3.47
CA LYS A 281 12.97 18.39 4.54
C LYS A 281 11.76 17.61 5.02
N PRO A 282 11.37 16.56 4.29
CA PRO A 282 10.32 15.65 4.71
C PRO A 282 10.90 14.61 5.67
N THR A 283 10.42 14.59 6.90
CA THR A 283 10.82 13.62 7.92
C THR A 283 9.62 12.86 8.46
N PHE A 284 9.80 11.58 8.67
CA PHE A 284 8.75 10.64 9.05
C PHE A 284 9.26 9.75 10.19
N LEU A 285 8.43 9.61 11.20
CA LEU A 285 8.66 8.71 12.31
C LEU A 285 7.37 7.93 12.56
N ASP A 286 7.45 6.61 12.62
CA ASP A 286 6.34 5.81 13.11
C ASP A 286 6.78 4.69 14.06
N ALA A 287 5.85 4.34 14.96
CA ALA A 287 5.97 3.21 15.86
C ALA A 287 4.69 2.37 15.74
N GLN A 288 4.86 1.09 15.48
CA GLN A 288 3.76 0.14 15.34
C GLN A 288 3.97 -1.08 16.21
N THR A 289 2.88 -1.61 16.74
CA THR A 289 2.90 -2.86 17.50
C THR A 289 1.68 -3.72 17.16
N TYR A 290 1.88 -5.02 17.11
CA TYR A 290 0.80 -5.99 17.11
C TYR A 290 1.05 -6.99 18.22
N LEU A 291 0.11 -7.07 19.15
CA LEU A 291 0.14 -7.97 20.29
C LEU A 291 -1.01 -8.95 20.18
N SER A 292 -0.82 -10.22 20.45
CA SER A 292 -1.92 -11.18 20.56
C SER A 292 -1.78 -12.06 21.78
N TYR A 293 -2.93 -12.43 22.33
CA TYR A 293 -3.00 -13.32 23.49
C TYR A 293 -4.09 -14.38 23.29
N LYS A 294 -3.70 -15.65 23.30
CA LYS A 294 -4.58 -16.81 23.24
C LYS A 294 -5.01 -17.21 24.64
N PHE A 295 -6.23 -16.84 25.06
CA PHE A 295 -6.78 -17.25 26.36
C PHE A 295 -6.99 -18.76 26.43
N ASN A 296 -7.44 -19.33 25.32
CA ASN A 296 -7.64 -20.77 25.10
C ASN A 296 -7.79 -21.01 23.58
N ASN A 297 -8.03 -22.27 23.20
CA ASN A 297 -8.20 -22.66 21.79
C ASN A 297 -9.43 -22.03 21.09
N LYS A 298 -10.28 -21.32 21.83
CA LYS A 298 -11.48 -20.68 21.28
C LYS A 298 -11.43 -19.18 21.26
N LEU A 299 -10.60 -18.53 22.10
CA LEU A 299 -10.58 -17.08 22.25
C LEU A 299 -9.16 -16.53 22.15
N GLU A 300 -8.94 -15.70 21.15
CA GLU A 300 -7.75 -14.89 20.97
C GLU A 300 -8.12 -13.42 20.94
N ILE A 301 -7.32 -12.58 21.60
CA ILE A 301 -7.44 -11.11 21.53
C ILE A 301 -6.16 -10.56 20.93
N GLY A 302 -6.29 -9.75 19.87
CA GLY A 302 -5.21 -9.02 19.22
C GLY A 302 -5.35 -7.52 19.46
N PHE A 303 -4.23 -6.83 19.62
CA PHE A 303 -4.14 -5.37 19.68
C PHE A 303 -3.19 -4.86 18.61
N LEU A 304 -3.66 -3.94 17.75
CA LEU A 304 -2.87 -3.23 16.76
C LEU A 304 -2.76 -1.77 17.19
N GLY A 305 -1.54 -1.26 17.36
CA GLY A 305 -1.25 0.13 17.71
C GLY A 305 -0.34 0.78 16.68
N ASN A 306 -0.58 2.06 16.38
CA ASN A 306 0.30 2.88 15.56
C ASN A 306 0.33 4.33 16.07
N VAL A 307 1.53 4.91 16.09
CA VAL A 307 1.77 6.34 16.29
C VAL A 307 2.66 6.81 15.16
N ALA A 308 2.23 7.81 14.40
CA ALA A 308 3.01 8.36 13.29
C ALA A 308 3.08 9.88 13.39
N ILE A 309 4.28 10.42 13.16
CA ILE A 309 4.58 11.85 13.14
C ILE A 309 5.27 12.17 11.81
N ASN A 310 4.61 12.96 10.98
CA ASN A 310 5.13 13.37 9.70
C ASN A 310 5.31 14.89 9.70
N LYS A 311 6.50 15.36 9.33
CA LYS A 311 6.83 16.79 9.27
C LYS A 311 7.39 17.13 7.91
N TYR A 312 6.95 18.25 7.39
CA TYR A 312 7.40 18.80 6.13
C TYR A 312 7.86 20.24 6.39
N SER A 313 9.11 20.53 6.10
CA SER A 313 9.63 21.89 6.10
C SER A 313 10.14 22.19 4.70
N TYR A 314 9.62 23.23 4.09
CA TYR A 314 9.96 23.63 2.73
C TYR A 314 10.30 25.10 2.70
N LYS A 315 11.50 25.42 2.21
CA LYS A 315 11.92 26.77 1.88
C LYS A 315 12.26 26.81 0.39
N PRO A 316 11.38 27.39 -0.42
CA PRO A 316 11.64 27.45 -1.85
C PRO A 316 12.90 28.27 -2.12
N LEU A 317 13.70 27.81 -3.07
CA LEU A 317 14.90 28.50 -3.52
C LEU A 317 14.61 29.18 -4.86
N THR A 318 15.24 30.31 -5.08
CA THR A 318 15.24 30.94 -6.40
C THR A 318 15.74 29.97 -7.45
N ARG A 319 14.99 29.80 -8.52
CA ARG A 319 15.32 28.85 -9.58
C ARG A 319 15.12 29.42 -10.95
N GLN A 320 15.91 28.93 -11.90
CA GLN A 320 15.73 29.13 -13.33
C GLN A 320 15.29 27.82 -13.98
N THR A 321 14.29 27.86 -14.81
CA THR A 321 13.85 26.74 -15.62
C THR A 321 13.82 27.16 -17.07
N ASN A 322 14.67 26.56 -17.91
CA ASN A 322 14.71 26.80 -19.33
C ASN A 322 13.70 25.91 -20.04
N PHE A 323 12.96 26.45 -21.00
CA PHE A 323 11.94 25.77 -21.79
C PHE A 323 11.80 26.41 -23.18
N GLY A 324 10.87 25.94 -24.00
CA GLY A 324 10.70 26.42 -25.37
C GLY A 324 11.39 25.51 -26.39
N THR A 325 11.78 26.10 -27.53
CA THR A 325 12.45 25.36 -28.61
C THR A 325 13.91 25.76 -28.70
N LEU A 326 14.72 25.00 -29.42
CA LEU A 326 16.12 25.40 -29.70
C LEU A 326 16.22 26.72 -30.48
N ALA A 327 15.20 27.09 -31.25
CA ALA A 327 15.15 28.34 -32.02
C ALA A 327 14.65 29.53 -31.17
N ASP A 328 13.92 29.26 -30.09
CA ASP A 328 13.32 30.25 -29.22
C ASP A 328 13.30 29.71 -27.78
N PRO A 329 14.47 29.66 -27.13
CA PRO A 329 14.59 29.25 -25.76
C PRO A 329 14.24 30.37 -24.80
N VAL A 330 13.38 30.07 -23.85
CA VAL A 330 12.91 30.98 -22.81
C VAL A 330 13.27 30.43 -21.43
N ALA A 331 13.58 31.30 -20.49
CA ALA A 331 13.79 30.94 -19.10
C ALA A 331 12.72 31.58 -18.21
N LEU A 332 12.17 30.74 -17.29
CA LEU A 332 11.43 31.24 -16.15
C LEU A 332 12.37 31.34 -14.95
N LEU A 333 12.51 32.58 -14.46
CA LEU A 333 13.19 32.87 -13.20
C LEU A 333 12.12 33.07 -12.13
N VAL A 334 12.21 32.32 -11.04
CA VAL A 334 11.32 32.48 -9.90
C VAL A 334 12.12 32.81 -8.67
N PHE A 335 11.88 33.97 -8.11
CA PHE A 335 12.47 34.45 -6.87
C PHE A 335 11.47 34.15 -5.75
N TYR A 336 11.86 33.32 -4.82
CA TYR A 336 11.00 32.90 -3.72
C TYR A 336 11.46 33.51 -2.40
N GLU A 337 10.47 33.88 -1.57
CA GLU A 337 10.64 34.20 -0.16
C GLU A 337 9.56 33.48 0.65
N GLY A 338 9.91 33.09 1.89
CA GLY A 338 8.96 32.46 2.80
C GLY A 338 9.25 31.00 3.05
N GLN A 339 8.29 30.33 3.65
CA GLN A 339 8.41 28.94 4.08
C GLN A 339 7.05 28.26 4.19
N GLU A 340 7.11 26.94 4.20
CA GLU A 340 6.00 26.05 4.47
C GLU A 340 6.40 25.05 5.57
N GLU A 341 5.53 24.90 6.55
CA GLU A 341 5.69 23.90 7.64
C GLU A 341 4.38 23.17 7.83
N ASP A 342 4.38 21.90 7.51
CA ASP A 342 3.23 21.04 7.71
C ASP A 342 3.56 19.94 8.70
N LYS A 343 2.56 19.57 9.48
CA LYS A 343 2.66 18.54 10.49
C LYS A 343 1.41 17.66 10.50
N TYR A 344 1.62 16.35 10.51
CA TYR A 344 0.55 15.36 10.59
C TYR A 344 0.87 14.36 11.69
N ASP A 345 0.14 14.43 12.78
CA ASP A 345 0.24 13.51 13.91
C ASP A 345 -0.94 12.53 13.86
N THR A 346 -0.65 11.25 13.84
CA THR A 346 -1.65 10.18 13.73
C THR A 346 -1.51 9.19 14.88
N TYR A 347 -2.62 8.88 15.51
CA TYR A 347 -2.73 7.87 16.56
C TYR A 347 -3.80 6.85 16.17
N PHE A 348 -3.43 5.59 16.18
CA PHE A 348 -4.35 4.51 15.87
C PHE A 348 -4.22 3.39 16.88
N GLY A 349 -5.36 2.89 17.35
CA GLY A 349 -5.44 1.71 18.22
C GLY A 349 -6.64 0.85 17.85
N ALA A 350 -6.45 -0.46 17.80
CA ALA A 350 -7.53 -1.41 17.53
C ALA A 350 -7.41 -2.67 18.36
N LEU A 351 -8.55 -3.17 18.83
CA LEU A 351 -8.68 -4.46 19.51
C LEU A 351 -9.51 -5.39 18.63
N LYS A 352 -9.03 -6.61 18.43
CA LYS A 352 -9.73 -7.68 17.72
C LYS A 352 -9.87 -8.89 18.63
N ALA A 353 -11.10 -9.29 18.94
CA ALA A 353 -11.39 -10.55 19.62
C ALA A 353 -11.86 -11.57 18.58
N THR A 354 -11.18 -12.71 18.47
CA THR A 354 -11.55 -13.82 17.61
C THR A 354 -12.05 -14.95 18.49
N TYR A 355 -13.30 -15.37 18.27
CA TYR A 355 -13.96 -16.45 19.01
C TYR A 355 -14.34 -17.60 18.07
N VAL A 356 -13.66 -18.72 18.21
CA VAL A 356 -13.94 -19.96 17.49
C VAL A 356 -14.96 -20.77 18.31
N ALA A 357 -16.24 -20.60 18.03
CA ALA A 357 -17.30 -21.26 18.77
C ALA A 357 -17.34 -22.77 18.47
N SER A 358 -17.09 -23.15 17.22
CA SER A 358 -16.99 -24.52 16.74
C SER A 358 -16.04 -24.60 15.53
N GLN A 359 -15.75 -25.78 15.02
CA GLN A 359 -15.01 -25.98 13.77
C GLN A 359 -15.66 -25.29 12.56
N ASN A 360 -16.98 -25.06 12.64
CA ASN A 360 -17.78 -24.52 11.54
C ASN A 360 -18.23 -23.07 11.76
N TYR A 361 -17.87 -22.43 12.89
CA TYR A 361 -18.30 -21.07 13.15
C TYR A 361 -17.27 -20.25 13.92
N THR A 362 -16.88 -19.14 13.34
CA THR A 362 -15.97 -18.15 13.93
C THR A 362 -16.64 -16.78 13.96
N ALA A 363 -16.58 -16.12 15.11
CA ALA A 363 -17.05 -14.76 15.30
C ALA A 363 -15.86 -13.84 15.64
N LYS A 364 -15.87 -12.63 15.10
CA LYS A 364 -14.85 -11.61 15.35
C LYS A 364 -15.50 -10.31 15.78
N PHE A 365 -14.96 -9.67 16.80
CA PHE A 365 -15.35 -8.35 17.27
C PHE A 365 -14.14 -7.43 17.18
N ILE A 366 -14.30 -6.30 16.51
CA ILE A 366 -13.22 -5.34 16.27
C ILE A 366 -13.68 -3.97 16.74
N GLY A 367 -12.89 -3.34 17.61
CA GLY A 367 -13.05 -1.96 17.99
C GLY A 367 -11.82 -1.17 17.62
N SER A 368 -11.93 -0.05 16.94
CA SER A 368 -10.78 0.79 16.61
C SER A 368 -11.06 2.27 16.85
N ILE A 369 -9.99 2.98 17.18
CA ILE A 369 -9.95 4.43 17.32
C ILE A 369 -8.82 4.97 16.47
N TYR A 370 -9.10 6.01 15.72
CA TYR A 370 -8.16 6.74 14.89
C TYR A 370 -8.30 8.23 15.20
N GLN A 371 -7.19 8.90 15.48
CA GLN A 371 -7.13 10.34 15.63
C GLN A 371 -6.01 10.88 14.76
N THR A 372 -6.29 11.97 14.03
CA THR A 372 -5.28 12.72 13.30
C THR A 372 -5.39 14.19 13.60
N GLN A 373 -4.24 14.85 13.74
CA GLN A 373 -4.11 16.29 13.82
C GLN A 373 -3.23 16.75 12.66
N GLU A 374 -3.81 17.59 11.81
CA GLU A 374 -3.16 18.07 10.60
C GLU A 374 -3.01 19.57 10.66
N GLN A 375 -1.80 20.07 10.38
CA GLN A 375 -1.47 21.48 10.29
C GLN A 375 -0.79 21.72 8.96
N GLU A 376 -1.29 22.68 8.19
CA GLU A 376 -0.70 23.12 6.95
C GLU A 376 -0.50 24.64 6.99
N TYR A 377 0.74 25.06 7.25
CA TYR A 377 1.09 26.47 7.44
C TYR A 377 2.12 26.91 6.40
N PHE A 378 1.73 27.79 5.53
CA PHE A 378 2.65 28.35 4.57
C PHE A 378 2.43 29.83 4.33
N ASP A 379 3.54 30.53 4.08
CA ASP A 379 3.62 31.87 3.57
C ASP A 379 4.71 31.85 2.49
N ILE A 380 4.33 31.89 1.23
CA ILE A 380 5.25 31.84 0.11
C ILE A 380 4.95 32.98 -0.85
N LEU A 381 5.91 33.88 -1.01
CA LEU A 381 5.93 34.88 -2.04
C LEU A 381 6.79 34.38 -3.19
N ALA A 382 6.24 34.35 -4.38
CA ALA A 382 6.95 34.06 -5.62
C ALA A 382 6.90 35.25 -6.56
N GLN A 383 8.04 35.70 -7.00
CA GLN A 383 8.17 36.72 -8.08
C GLN A 383 8.65 36.03 -9.35
N TYR A 384 7.93 36.24 -10.42
CA TYR A 384 8.14 35.57 -11.70
C TYR A 384 8.75 36.54 -12.72
N ARG A 385 9.77 36.07 -13.44
CA ARG A 385 10.36 36.76 -14.58
C ARG A 385 10.52 35.77 -15.73
N LEU A 386 10.16 36.19 -16.94
CA LEU A 386 10.50 35.51 -18.19
C LEU A 386 11.68 36.16 -18.83
N GLY A 387 12.58 35.38 -19.36
CA GLY A 387 13.80 35.89 -19.97
C GLY A 387 14.24 35.12 -21.19
N GLU A 388 15.02 35.78 -22.03
CA GLU A 388 15.70 35.18 -23.17
C GLU A 388 16.97 34.49 -22.70
N VAL A 389 17.32 33.39 -23.31
CA VAL A 389 18.49 32.57 -22.97
C VAL A 389 19.56 32.73 -24.04
N ASP A 390 20.83 32.92 -23.65
CA ASP A 390 21.95 32.92 -24.58
C ASP A 390 22.11 31.54 -25.23
N THR A 391 21.94 31.48 -26.54
CA THR A 391 22.09 30.30 -27.37
C THR A 391 23.37 30.28 -28.19
N SER A 392 24.23 31.25 -28.00
CA SER A 392 25.47 31.42 -28.77
C SER A 392 26.46 30.29 -28.48
N ILE A 393 26.61 29.36 -29.41
CA ILE A 393 27.53 28.23 -29.29
C ILE A 393 28.96 28.74 -29.11
N GLY A 394 29.59 28.41 -27.99
CA GLY A 394 30.94 28.88 -27.63
C GLY A 394 30.99 30.14 -26.77
N SER A 395 29.84 30.70 -26.41
CA SER A 395 29.75 31.74 -25.38
C SER A 395 30.00 31.14 -23.99
N GLU A 396 30.70 31.87 -23.11
CA GLU A 396 30.83 31.50 -21.69
C GLU A 396 29.50 31.60 -20.95
N ASN A 397 28.52 32.31 -21.52
CA ASN A 397 27.17 32.52 -20.96
C ASN A 397 26.11 31.65 -21.61
N LEU A 398 26.49 30.60 -22.36
CA LEU A 398 25.54 29.68 -22.99
C LEU A 398 24.62 29.09 -21.95
N GLY A 399 23.31 29.31 -22.10
CA GLY A 399 22.28 28.88 -21.17
C GLY A 399 21.92 29.90 -20.07
N ASP A 400 22.65 30.99 -19.95
CA ASP A 400 22.35 32.07 -19.01
C ASP A 400 21.26 33.00 -19.57
N VAL A 401 20.51 33.63 -18.67
CA VAL A 401 19.48 34.61 -19.07
C VAL A 401 20.13 35.94 -19.37
N THR A 402 19.99 36.38 -20.60
CA THR A 402 20.56 37.66 -21.08
C THR A 402 19.69 38.87 -20.76
N PHE A 403 18.37 38.68 -20.79
CA PHE A 403 17.38 39.70 -20.49
C PHE A 403 16.17 39.02 -19.83
N SER A 404 15.56 39.69 -18.85
CA SER A 404 14.35 39.15 -18.23
C SER A 404 13.37 40.22 -17.82
N GLU A 405 12.09 39.96 -18.02
CA GLU A 405 10.99 40.85 -17.65
C GLU A 405 10.17 40.26 -16.51
N GLY A 406 9.69 41.09 -15.61
CA GLY A 406 8.77 40.72 -14.56
C GLY A 406 7.40 40.42 -15.13
N ILE A 407 6.84 39.29 -14.80
CA ILE A 407 5.49 38.83 -15.23
C ILE A 407 4.50 38.76 -14.08
N GLY A 408 4.89 39.18 -12.89
CA GLY A 408 4.04 39.29 -11.72
C GLY A 408 4.61 38.63 -10.48
N SER A 409 3.83 38.70 -9.43
CA SER A 409 4.12 38.01 -8.16
C SER A 409 2.88 37.39 -7.60
N GLN A 410 3.09 36.41 -6.74
CA GLN A 410 2.02 35.65 -6.10
C GLN A 410 2.40 35.39 -4.65
N LEU A 411 1.55 35.81 -3.72
CA LEU A 411 1.63 35.47 -2.33
C LEU A 411 0.55 34.41 -2.02
N THR A 412 0.99 33.25 -1.56
CA THR A 412 0.10 32.20 -1.04
C THR A 412 0.25 32.12 0.47
N HIS A 413 -0.88 32.08 1.17
CA HIS A 413 -0.95 31.97 2.63
C HIS A 413 -1.92 30.88 3.04
N ALA A 414 -1.55 30.06 4.03
CA ALA A 414 -2.47 29.16 4.69
C ALA A 414 -2.17 28.98 6.18
N ARG A 415 -3.25 28.79 6.93
CA ARG A 415 -3.27 28.39 8.34
C ARG A 415 -4.40 27.38 8.54
N ASN A 416 -4.20 26.20 8.02
CA ASN A 416 -5.19 25.14 8.07
C ASN A 416 -4.93 24.20 9.25
N ASN A 417 -5.99 23.86 9.96
CA ASN A 417 -5.93 22.90 11.05
C ASN A 417 -7.11 21.93 10.91
N LEU A 418 -6.82 20.64 10.94
CA LEU A 418 -7.85 19.62 10.99
C LEU A 418 -7.56 18.70 12.18
N ASP A 419 -8.59 18.45 12.98
CA ASP A 419 -8.61 17.44 14.04
C ASP A 419 -9.77 16.49 13.74
N ALA A 420 -9.45 15.20 13.55
CA ALA A 420 -10.44 14.20 13.24
C ALA A 420 -10.30 12.98 14.16
N LEU A 421 -11.40 12.65 14.83
CA LEU A 421 -11.55 11.46 15.66
C LEU A 421 -12.53 10.50 14.99
N ILE A 422 -12.11 9.26 14.75
CA ILE A 422 -12.93 8.21 14.15
C ILE A 422 -12.95 7.00 15.07
N VAL A 423 -14.13 6.52 15.40
CA VAL A 423 -14.37 5.32 16.21
C VAL A 423 -15.13 4.30 15.39
N ASN A 424 -14.62 3.07 15.33
CA ASN A 424 -15.28 1.96 14.65
C ASN A 424 -15.60 0.84 15.64
N LEU A 425 -16.77 0.24 15.45
CA LEU A 425 -17.16 -1.03 16.09
C LEU A 425 -17.65 -1.97 14.99
N GLU A 426 -17.05 -3.16 14.90
CA GLU A 426 -17.36 -4.11 13.84
C GLU A 426 -17.54 -5.53 14.43
N HIS A 427 -18.54 -6.22 13.93
CA HIS A 427 -18.74 -7.66 14.15
C HIS A 427 -18.69 -8.38 12.82
N LYS A 428 -17.93 -9.46 12.72
CA LYS A 428 -17.85 -10.36 11.57
C LYS A 428 -18.12 -11.78 12.02
N GLY A 429 -18.81 -12.54 11.18
CA GLY A 429 -19.04 -13.98 11.39
C GLY A 429 -18.78 -14.76 10.12
N ASN A 430 -18.22 -15.94 10.30
CA ASN A 430 -18.03 -16.93 9.25
C ASN A 430 -18.62 -18.27 9.70
N ALA A 431 -19.48 -18.85 8.87
CA ALA A 431 -20.13 -20.14 9.12
C ALA A 431 -19.97 -21.07 7.92
N THR A 432 -19.46 -22.27 8.15
CA THR A 432 -19.35 -23.34 7.14
C THR A 432 -20.46 -24.37 7.36
N ILE A 433 -21.30 -24.55 6.34
CA ILE A 433 -22.43 -25.52 6.37
C ILE A 433 -22.31 -26.45 5.16
N GLY A 434 -21.68 -27.61 5.37
CA GLY A 434 -21.33 -28.54 4.29
C GLY A 434 -20.35 -27.88 3.32
N GLU A 435 -20.69 -27.76 2.04
CA GLU A 435 -19.89 -27.10 1.02
C GLU A 435 -20.14 -25.57 0.93
N ASN A 436 -21.01 -25.04 1.78
CA ASN A 436 -21.39 -23.63 1.74
C ASN A 436 -20.67 -22.88 2.84
N GLU A 437 -20.13 -21.72 2.50
CA GLU A 437 -19.56 -20.75 3.42
C GLU A 437 -20.41 -19.50 3.42
N ILE A 438 -20.80 -19.05 4.59
CA ILE A 438 -21.60 -17.84 4.80
C ILE A 438 -20.77 -16.89 5.64
N GLU A 439 -20.45 -15.74 5.07
CA GLU A 439 -19.76 -14.65 5.77
C GLU A 439 -20.71 -13.45 5.89
N TYR A 440 -20.73 -12.84 7.07
CA TYR A 440 -21.51 -11.63 7.31
C TYR A 440 -20.77 -10.67 8.24
N GLY A 441 -21.13 -9.42 8.20
CA GLY A 441 -20.59 -8.42 9.11
C GLY A 441 -21.45 -7.17 9.19
N VAL A 442 -21.31 -6.49 10.33
CA VAL A 442 -21.94 -5.19 10.61
C VAL A 442 -20.89 -4.28 11.22
N LYS A 443 -20.79 -3.06 10.72
CA LYS A 443 -19.84 -2.05 11.17
C LYS A 443 -20.55 -0.73 11.42
N PHE A 444 -20.31 -0.15 12.59
CA PHE A 444 -20.68 1.21 12.93
C PHE A 444 -19.43 2.08 12.97
N THR A 445 -19.48 3.27 12.36
CA THR A 445 -18.40 4.26 12.37
C THR A 445 -18.97 5.60 12.80
N HIS A 446 -18.32 6.24 13.75
CA HIS A 446 -18.56 7.61 14.16
C HIS A 446 -17.34 8.46 13.85
N GLU A 447 -17.51 9.54 13.10
CA GLU A 447 -16.48 10.51 12.76
C GLU A 447 -16.85 11.86 13.37
N ASP A 448 -15.95 12.46 14.17
CA ASP A 448 -16.03 13.83 14.70
C ASP A 448 -14.87 14.63 14.11
N ILE A 449 -15.18 15.62 13.28
CA ILE A 449 -14.21 16.33 12.47
C ILE A 449 -14.36 17.83 12.70
N ARG A 450 -13.24 18.45 13.10
CA ARG A 450 -13.10 19.89 13.27
C ARG A 450 -12.09 20.40 12.28
N ASP A 451 -12.54 21.21 11.34
CA ASP A 451 -11.71 21.71 10.25
C ASP A 451 -11.77 23.23 10.20
N ARG A 452 -10.63 23.86 10.38
CA ARG A 452 -10.45 25.29 10.19
C ARG A 452 -9.59 25.53 8.97
N VAL A 453 -10.14 26.19 7.98
CA VAL A 453 -9.47 26.56 6.74
C VAL A 453 -9.33 28.07 6.70
N GLN A 454 -8.11 28.54 6.53
CA GLN A 454 -7.81 29.92 6.29
C GLN A 454 -6.73 29.98 5.20
N GLU A 455 -7.16 30.22 3.98
CA GLU A 455 -6.27 30.31 2.84
C GLU A 455 -6.59 31.58 2.05
N TYR A 456 -5.57 32.29 1.60
CA TYR A 456 -5.74 33.33 0.63
C TYR A 456 -4.57 33.36 -0.35
N GLU A 457 -4.84 33.86 -1.52
CA GLU A 457 -3.88 34.07 -2.58
C GLU A 457 -3.99 35.51 -3.06
N ILE A 458 -2.87 36.22 -3.06
CA ILE A 458 -2.76 37.56 -3.61
C ILE A 458 -1.89 37.46 -4.85
N ILE A 459 -2.36 38.02 -5.95
CA ILE A 459 -1.63 38.13 -7.19
C ILE A 459 -1.34 39.61 -7.40
N ASP A 460 -0.10 39.97 -7.50
CA ASP A 460 0.29 41.30 -7.90
C ASP A 460 0.02 41.46 -9.38
N SER A 461 -0.93 42.32 -9.69
CA SER A 461 -1.35 42.65 -11.04
C SER A 461 -0.80 44.00 -11.53
N ALA A 462 0.33 44.46 -10.99
CA ALA A 462 1.01 45.70 -11.40
C ALA A 462 1.43 45.70 -12.88
N GLY A 463 0.55 45.30 -13.75
CA GLY A 463 0.73 45.13 -15.19
C GLY A 463 1.07 43.71 -15.62
N PHE A 464 1.51 42.85 -14.72
CA PHE A 464 2.02 41.49 -15.06
C PHE A 464 1.37 40.45 -14.15
N SER A 465 0.54 39.60 -14.69
CA SER A 465 -0.08 38.50 -13.97
C SER A 465 0.26 37.17 -14.61
N ILE A 466 0.70 36.20 -13.81
CA ILE A 466 0.88 34.81 -14.24
C ILE A 466 -0.43 34.10 -14.50
N ARG A 467 -1.54 34.67 -14.05
CA ARG A 467 -2.90 34.17 -14.31
C ARG A 467 -3.61 35.11 -15.27
N PRO A 468 -4.50 34.60 -16.11
CA PRO A 468 -5.37 35.46 -16.90
C PRO A 468 -6.15 36.38 -15.96
N PRO A 469 -6.23 37.69 -16.29
CA PRO A 469 -7.10 38.58 -15.54
C PRO A 469 -8.55 38.07 -15.60
N LEU A 470 -9.33 38.38 -14.59
CA LEU A 470 -10.77 38.21 -14.65
C LEU A 470 -11.30 38.94 -15.89
N VAL A 471 -12.43 38.45 -16.45
CA VAL A 471 -12.96 39.00 -17.73
C VAL A 471 -13.10 40.52 -17.70
N ASP A 472 -13.50 41.09 -16.56
CA ASP A 472 -13.64 42.54 -16.34
C ASP A 472 -12.30 43.31 -16.30
N PHE A 473 -11.18 42.61 -16.20
CA PHE A 473 -9.83 43.18 -16.21
C PHE A 473 -9.04 42.84 -17.48
N ALA A 474 -9.70 42.39 -18.53
CA ALA A 474 -9.10 42.17 -19.85
C ALA A 474 -8.70 43.54 -20.43
N ASN A 475 -7.50 43.96 -20.12
CA ASN A 475 -6.93 45.23 -20.50
C ASN A 475 -5.70 45.07 -21.40
N LEU A 476 -5.07 46.14 -21.72
CA LEU A 476 -3.89 46.20 -22.57
C LEU A 476 -2.58 45.86 -21.82
N GLN A 477 -2.66 45.04 -20.79
CA GLN A 477 -1.48 44.54 -20.10
C GLN A 477 -0.38 44.06 -21.08
N PRO A 478 0.88 44.36 -20.81
CA PRO A 478 1.48 44.82 -19.55
C PRO A 478 1.62 46.35 -19.42
N TYR A 479 1.11 47.10 -20.32
CA TYR A 479 1.40 48.54 -20.43
C TYR A 479 0.60 49.42 -19.48
N GLU A 480 -0.53 48.89 -18.99
CA GLU A 480 -1.38 49.61 -18.04
C GLU A 480 -1.21 49.03 -16.64
N PRO A 481 -0.65 49.79 -15.68
CA PRO A 481 -0.57 49.35 -14.31
C PRO A 481 -1.97 49.17 -13.72
N PHE A 482 -2.14 48.17 -12.89
CA PHE A 482 -3.38 47.95 -12.13
C PHE A 482 -3.54 49.09 -11.10
N THR A 483 -4.61 49.83 -11.19
CA THR A 483 -4.84 51.02 -10.38
C THR A 483 -5.78 50.81 -9.21
N SER A 484 -6.39 49.63 -9.08
CA SER A 484 -7.29 49.28 -7.97
C SER A 484 -6.50 48.72 -6.79
N GLU A 485 -7.17 48.62 -5.64
CA GLU A 485 -6.60 47.97 -4.48
C GLU A 485 -6.29 46.51 -4.79
N ILE A 486 -5.18 45.98 -4.30
CA ILE A 486 -4.85 44.55 -4.38
C ILE A 486 -5.74 43.81 -3.41
N VAL A 487 -6.64 43.03 -3.96
CA VAL A 487 -7.54 42.16 -3.18
C VAL A 487 -7.10 40.69 -3.34
N PRO A 488 -7.37 39.83 -2.37
CA PRO A 488 -7.09 38.41 -2.53
C PRO A 488 -7.81 37.85 -3.76
N TYR A 489 -7.03 37.17 -4.62
CA TYR A 489 -7.57 36.45 -5.78
C TYR A 489 -8.46 35.27 -5.33
N THR A 490 -8.02 34.56 -4.30
CA THR A 490 -8.83 33.59 -3.56
C THR A 490 -8.77 33.92 -2.08
N ASN A 491 -9.88 33.78 -1.39
CA ASN A 491 -9.97 33.93 0.06
C ASN A 491 -10.96 32.93 0.61
N ILE A 492 -10.43 31.89 1.26
CA ILE A 492 -11.22 30.82 1.85
C ILE A 492 -11.10 30.94 3.36
N ARG A 493 -12.23 31.16 4.00
CA ARG A 493 -12.35 31.13 5.48
C ARG A 493 -13.52 30.27 5.84
N ALA A 494 -13.21 29.12 6.47
CA ALA A 494 -14.25 28.20 6.92
C ALA A 494 -13.86 27.60 8.27
N GLN A 495 -14.86 27.36 9.08
CA GLN A 495 -14.77 26.57 10.29
C GLN A 495 -15.92 25.57 10.26
N ASN A 496 -15.57 24.30 10.22
CA ASN A 496 -16.53 23.22 10.05
C ASN A 496 -16.42 22.25 11.23
N ASP A 497 -17.53 22.07 11.94
CA ASP A 497 -17.67 21.02 12.95
C ASP A 497 -18.66 19.99 12.40
N VAL A 498 -18.15 18.83 11.97
CA VAL A 498 -18.92 17.83 11.20
C VAL A 498 -18.90 16.50 11.92
N GLN A 499 -20.08 15.90 12.06
CA GLN A 499 -20.25 14.55 12.55
C GLN A 499 -20.81 13.66 11.44
N ILE A 500 -20.18 12.51 11.22
CA ILE A 500 -20.66 11.52 10.27
C ILE A 500 -20.85 10.20 10.99
N ASN A 501 -22.09 9.72 11.00
CA ASN A 501 -22.45 8.41 11.54
C ASN A 501 -22.72 7.46 10.37
N ARG A 502 -22.02 6.31 10.35
CA ARG A 502 -22.15 5.31 9.30
C ARG A 502 -22.53 3.97 9.90
N LEU A 503 -23.49 3.30 9.28
CA LEU A 503 -23.83 1.92 9.55
C LEU A 503 -23.69 1.15 8.24
N SER A 504 -22.79 0.18 8.19
CA SER A 504 -22.67 -0.70 7.04
C SER A 504 -22.77 -2.16 7.44
N GLY A 505 -23.23 -2.99 6.53
CA GLY A 505 -23.32 -4.42 6.75
C GLY A 505 -23.26 -5.18 5.44
N TYR A 506 -22.81 -6.42 5.51
CA TYR A 506 -22.77 -7.32 4.35
C TYR A 506 -23.20 -8.72 4.74
N GLY A 507 -23.67 -9.45 3.75
CA GLY A 507 -23.85 -10.89 3.77
C GLY A 507 -23.40 -11.47 2.45
N GLN A 508 -22.62 -12.53 2.48
CA GLN A 508 -22.20 -13.24 1.29
C GLN A 508 -22.24 -14.75 1.49
N TRP A 509 -22.43 -15.45 0.42
CA TRP A 509 -22.44 -16.90 0.31
C TRP A 509 -21.39 -17.32 -0.70
N SER A 510 -20.61 -18.33 -0.36
CA SER A 510 -19.67 -18.98 -1.26
C SER A 510 -19.92 -20.48 -1.28
N ARG A 511 -19.68 -21.09 -2.42
CA ARG A 511 -19.77 -22.54 -2.57
C ARG A 511 -18.73 -23.05 -3.56
N ARG A 512 -18.12 -24.18 -3.19
CA ARG A 512 -17.32 -24.98 -4.10
C ARG A 512 -18.12 -26.18 -4.53
N THR A 513 -18.07 -26.46 -5.82
CA THR A 513 -18.76 -27.61 -6.43
C THR A 513 -18.04 -28.01 -7.71
N THR A 514 -18.52 -29.01 -8.40
CA THR A 514 -17.97 -29.47 -9.68
C THR A 514 -19.03 -29.41 -10.76
N ILE A 515 -18.61 -29.09 -11.99
CA ILE A 515 -19.43 -29.25 -13.19
C ILE A 515 -18.72 -30.25 -14.10
N GLY A 516 -19.30 -31.46 -14.23
CA GLY A 516 -18.60 -32.56 -14.85
C GLY A 516 -17.35 -32.94 -14.07
N SER A 517 -16.17 -32.82 -14.68
CA SER A 517 -14.88 -33.04 -14.05
C SER A 517 -14.15 -31.74 -13.66
N SER A 518 -14.77 -30.58 -13.85
CA SER A 518 -14.17 -29.25 -13.64
C SER A 518 -14.58 -28.68 -12.29
N ASP A 519 -13.65 -28.03 -11.56
CA ASP A 519 -13.95 -27.38 -10.29
C ASP A 519 -14.60 -26.02 -10.54
N LEU A 520 -15.67 -25.75 -9.82
CA LEU A 520 -16.42 -24.51 -9.88
C LEU A 520 -16.48 -23.87 -8.49
N TRP A 521 -16.13 -22.62 -8.41
CA TRP A 521 -16.34 -21.78 -7.23
C TRP A 521 -17.33 -20.67 -7.53
N LEU A 522 -18.27 -20.45 -6.64
CA LEU A 522 -19.32 -19.44 -6.73
C LEU A 522 -19.29 -18.56 -5.49
N ASN A 523 -19.42 -17.25 -5.69
CA ASN A 523 -19.64 -16.28 -4.61
C ASN A 523 -20.72 -15.30 -5.02
N ALA A 524 -21.63 -14.99 -4.11
CA ALA A 524 -22.64 -13.96 -4.27
C ALA A 524 -22.88 -13.27 -2.93
N GLY A 525 -22.95 -11.95 -2.96
CA GLY A 525 -23.16 -11.19 -1.74
C GLY A 525 -23.76 -9.81 -2.01
N VAL A 526 -24.22 -9.20 -0.93
CA VAL A 526 -24.73 -7.82 -0.94
C VAL A 526 -24.18 -7.07 0.25
N ARG A 527 -23.85 -5.81 0.02
CA ARG A 527 -23.46 -4.86 1.05
C ARG A 527 -24.42 -3.69 1.07
N ALA A 528 -24.83 -3.25 2.24
CA ALA A 528 -25.62 -2.06 2.46
C ALA A 528 -24.81 -1.03 3.25
N HIS A 529 -24.99 0.24 2.95
CA HIS A 529 -24.36 1.33 3.67
C HIS A 529 -25.35 2.47 3.86
N ASN A 530 -25.53 2.87 5.11
CA ASN A 530 -26.32 4.04 5.53
C ASN A 530 -25.38 5.02 6.21
N TRP A 531 -25.46 6.30 5.89
CA TRP A 531 -24.70 7.33 6.56
C TRP A 531 -25.51 8.61 6.72
N THR A 532 -25.21 9.33 7.81
CA THR A 532 -25.80 10.63 8.14
C THR A 532 -24.67 11.63 8.34
N VAL A 533 -24.74 12.74 7.63
CA VAL A 533 -23.84 13.89 7.80
C VAL A 533 -24.62 14.96 8.58
N SER A 534 -24.06 15.45 9.67
CA SER A 534 -24.62 16.49 10.52
C SER A 534 -23.50 17.36 11.10
N GLY A 535 -23.83 18.46 11.74
CA GLY A 535 -22.85 19.35 12.38
C GLY A 535 -23.43 20.69 12.71
N GLN A 536 -22.58 21.60 13.18
CA GLN A 536 -22.97 22.97 13.44
C GLN A 536 -23.31 23.65 12.11
N ASP A 537 -24.49 24.29 12.05
CA ASP A 537 -25.01 24.97 10.85
C ASP A 537 -25.13 24.07 9.60
N ILE A 538 -25.13 22.74 9.77
CA ILE A 538 -25.26 21.76 8.70
C ILE A 538 -26.59 21.04 8.82
N GLN A 539 -27.43 21.12 7.76
CA GLN A 539 -28.67 20.37 7.71
C GLN A 539 -28.36 18.86 7.65
N SER A 540 -28.86 18.13 8.66
CA SER A 540 -28.67 16.68 8.72
C SER A 540 -29.21 16.00 7.47
N THR A 541 -28.38 15.22 6.80
CA THR A 541 -28.72 14.51 5.57
C THR A 541 -28.34 13.05 5.69
N THR A 542 -29.31 12.16 5.46
CA THR A 542 -29.11 10.70 5.52
C THR A 542 -29.26 10.09 4.13
N GLN A 543 -28.37 9.15 3.79
CA GLN A 543 -28.40 8.44 2.52
C GLN A 543 -28.15 6.94 2.74
N THR A 544 -28.67 6.10 1.81
CA THR A 544 -28.51 4.65 1.87
C THR A 544 -28.22 4.12 0.48
N VAL A 545 -27.28 3.15 0.37
CA VAL A 545 -26.93 2.48 -0.89
C VAL A 545 -26.80 0.97 -0.69
N PHE A 546 -26.98 0.22 -1.79
CA PHE A 546 -26.85 -1.24 -1.83
C PHE A 546 -25.89 -1.66 -2.95
N SER A 547 -24.98 -2.58 -2.64
CA SER A 547 -23.87 -3.00 -3.49
C SER A 547 -23.88 -4.54 -3.67
N PRO A 548 -24.72 -5.09 -4.56
CA PRO A 548 -24.66 -6.50 -4.92
C PRO A 548 -23.41 -6.81 -5.74
N ARG A 549 -22.79 -7.97 -5.45
CA ARG A 549 -21.56 -8.44 -6.08
C ARG A 549 -21.59 -9.94 -6.28
N GLY A 550 -20.89 -10.43 -7.30
CA GLY A 550 -20.78 -11.86 -7.56
C GLY A 550 -19.48 -12.22 -8.25
N GLN A 551 -19.06 -13.44 -8.05
CA GLN A 551 -17.85 -14.01 -8.66
C GLN A 551 -18.13 -15.47 -9.04
N VAL A 552 -17.58 -15.89 -10.17
CA VAL A 552 -17.58 -17.29 -10.64
C VAL A 552 -16.17 -17.62 -11.08
N SER A 553 -15.62 -18.71 -10.58
CA SER A 553 -14.32 -19.22 -10.99
C SER A 553 -14.44 -20.66 -11.43
N LEU A 554 -13.87 -20.99 -12.57
CA LEU A 554 -13.90 -22.30 -13.20
C LEU A 554 -12.46 -22.79 -13.45
N LYS A 555 -12.12 -23.95 -12.89
CA LYS A 555 -10.87 -24.65 -13.17
C LYS A 555 -11.21 -25.93 -13.97
N PRO A 556 -11.06 -25.91 -15.30
CA PRO A 556 -11.30 -27.08 -16.13
C PRO A 556 -10.30 -28.20 -15.79
N ASN A 557 -10.76 -29.43 -15.87
CA ASN A 557 -9.88 -30.59 -15.73
C ASN A 557 -9.18 -30.89 -17.07
N TRP A 558 -8.24 -30.01 -17.43
CA TRP A 558 -7.42 -30.12 -18.65
C TRP A 558 -6.00 -30.53 -18.26
N ASP A 559 -5.20 -30.96 -19.24
CA ASP A 559 -3.76 -31.19 -19.03
C ASP A 559 -2.97 -29.91 -18.66
N ARG A 560 -3.61 -28.76 -18.81
CA ARG A 560 -3.03 -27.44 -18.51
C ARG A 560 -3.72 -26.83 -17.30
N ASP A 561 -2.93 -26.36 -16.33
CA ASP A 561 -3.47 -25.68 -15.15
C ASP A 561 -3.93 -24.26 -15.52
N MET A 562 -5.21 -24.12 -15.82
CA MET A 562 -5.87 -22.85 -16.14
C MET A 562 -7.04 -22.60 -15.21
N LEU A 563 -7.13 -21.40 -14.69
CA LEU A 563 -8.26 -20.92 -13.89
C LEU A 563 -8.89 -19.71 -14.58
N PHE A 564 -10.18 -19.79 -14.86
CA PHE A 564 -10.96 -18.68 -15.43
C PHE A 564 -11.81 -18.05 -14.35
N ARG A 565 -11.88 -16.73 -14.31
CA ARG A 565 -12.67 -15.96 -13.34
C ARG A 565 -13.53 -14.93 -14.05
N LEU A 566 -14.77 -14.82 -13.60
CA LEU A 566 -15.67 -13.72 -13.94
C LEU A 566 -16.15 -13.10 -12.63
N SER A 567 -15.88 -11.82 -12.43
CA SER A 567 -16.34 -11.09 -11.25
C SER A 567 -16.96 -9.77 -11.64
N GLY A 568 -17.93 -9.32 -10.85
CA GLY A 568 -18.55 -8.04 -11.08
C GLY A 568 -19.60 -7.68 -10.07
N GLY A 569 -20.12 -6.47 -10.18
CA GLY A 569 -21.13 -5.97 -9.27
C GLY A 569 -21.22 -4.46 -9.25
N ILE A 570 -21.97 -3.97 -8.29
CA ILE A 570 -22.14 -2.55 -7.99
C ILE A 570 -21.32 -2.22 -6.75
N TYR A 571 -20.55 -1.16 -6.85
CA TYR A 571 -19.69 -0.65 -5.78
C TYR A 571 -20.07 0.79 -5.50
N HIS A 572 -20.22 1.14 -4.23
CA HIS A 572 -20.46 2.52 -3.80
C HIS A 572 -19.36 2.94 -2.84
N GLN A 573 -18.94 4.19 -2.97
CA GLN A 573 -18.06 4.88 -2.04
C GLN A 573 -18.81 6.08 -1.47
N PRO A 574 -19.31 6.01 -0.22
CA PRO A 574 -19.83 7.17 0.48
C PRO A 574 -18.75 8.24 0.63
N PRO A 575 -19.10 9.53 0.55
CA PRO A 575 -18.11 10.59 0.60
C PRO A 575 -17.41 10.61 1.96
N PHE A 576 -16.10 10.79 1.96
CA PHE A 576 -15.35 11.16 3.17
C PHE A 576 -15.34 12.68 3.33
N TYR A 577 -14.90 13.19 4.47
CA TYR A 577 -15.08 14.60 4.82
C TYR A 577 -14.58 15.58 3.74
N ARG A 578 -13.39 15.38 3.16
CA ARG A 578 -12.88 16.33 2.16
C ARG A 578 -13.66 16.33 0.85
N GLU A 579 -14.34 15.24 0.50
CA GLU A 579 -15.26 15.20 -0.65
C GLU A 579 -16.55 15.99 -0.40
N LEU A 580 -16.90 16.22 0.88
CA LEU A 580 -18.06 17.03 1.28
C LEU A 580 -17.76 18.53 1.23
N ARG A 581 -16.48 18.92 1.23
CA ARG A 581 -16.09 20.33 1.28
C ARG A 581 -15.83 20.85 -0.13
N ASP A 582 -16.57 21.88 -0.52
CA ASP A 582 -16.37 22.56 -1.81
C ASP A 582 -15.14 23.50 -1.83
N SER A 583 -14.88 24.12 -2.98
CA SER A 583 -13.75 25.04 -3.17
C SER A 583 -13.82 26.31 -2.33
N THR A 584 -14.99 26.65 -1.76
CA THR A 584 -15.15 27.78 -0.84
C THR A 584 -14.96 27.40 0.62
N GLY A 585 -14.70 26.12 0.91
CA GLY A 585 -14.59 25.59 2.26
C GLY A 585 -15.93 25.18 2.88
N THR A 586 -17.04 25.31 2.16
CA THR A 586 -18.38 25.01 2.66
C THR A 586 -18.67 23.52 2.57
N VAL A 587 -19.24 22.95 3.64
CA VAL A 587 -19.64 21.54 3.66
C VAL A 587 -20.99 21.35 2.97
N ARG A 588 -21.04 20.41 2.02
CA ARG A 588 -22.22 20.01 1.24
C ARG A 588 -22.71 18.63 1.68
N PRO A 589 -23.60 18.53 2.65
CA PRO A 589 -24.00 17.22 3.21
C PRO A 589 -24.78 16.36 2.21
N GLY A 590 -25.29 16.95 1.12
CA GLY A 590 -26.02 16.26 0.07
C GLY A 590 -25.16 15.54 -0.97
N VAL A 591 -23.82 15.60 -0.89
CA VAL A 591 -22.93 14.86 -1.78
C VAL A 591 -23.27 13.37 -1.70
N LYS A 592 -23.50 12.76 -2.87
CA LYS A 592 -23.92 11.36 -2.99
C LYS A 592 -22.71 10.44 -2.99
N ALA A 593 -22.93 9.18 -2.63
CA ALA A 593 -21.94 8.15 -2.86
C ALA A 593 -21.61 8.06 -4.36
N GLN A 594 -20.33 8.02 -4.69
CA GLN A 594 -19.87 7.67 -6.02
C GLN A 594 -20.20 6.20 -6.27
N LYS A 595 -20.63 5.86 -7.46
CA LYS A 595 -21.04 4.52 -7.85
C LYS A 595 -20.23 4.02 -9.02
N SER A 596 -19.73 2.78 -8.92
CA SER A 596 -19.05 2.09 -10.02
C SER A 596 -19.69 0.73 -10.29
N ILE A 597 -19.90 0.39 -11.54
CA ILE A 597 -20.29 -0.95 -11.98
C ILE A 597 -19.05 -1.59 -12.58
N HIS A 598 -18.62 -2.72 -12.02
CA HIS A 598 -17.43 -3.45 -12.47
C HIS A 598 -17.81 -4.72 -13.19
N MET A 599 -17.01 -5.06 -14.18
CA MET A 599 -16.94 -6.37 -14.82
C MET A 599 -15.47 -6.71 -15.07
N VAL A 600 -15.01 -7.84 -14.55
CA VAL A 600 -13.62 -8.30 -14.67
C VAL A 600 -13.64 -9.76 -15.12
N LEU A 601 -12.94 -10.04 -16.21
CA LEU A 601 -12.67 -11.38 -16.72
C LEU A 601 -11.18 -11.67 -16.55
N GLY A 602 -10.84 -12.71 -15.80
CA GLY A 602 -9.48 -13.11 -15.49
C GLY A 602 -9.17 -14.53 -15.93
N ASN A 603 -7.90 -14.77 -16.26
CA ASN A 603 -7.35 -16.09 -16.50
C ASN A 603 -5.97 -16.18 -15.84
N ASP A 604 -5.75 -17.24 -15.08
CA ASP A 604 -4.45 -17.62 -14.57
C ASP A 604 -4.01 -18.91 -15.24
N TYR A 605 -2.88 -18.88 -15.92
CA TYR A 605 -2.27 -20.03 -16.57
C TYR A 605 -0.93 -20.35 -15.90
N SER A 606 -0.88 -21.48 -15.18
CA SER A 606 0.34 -22.00 -14.57
C SER A 606 0.97 -23.03 -15.50
N PHE A 607 2.27 -22.90 -15.74
CA PHE A 607 3.01 -23.79 -16.65
C PHE A 607 4.47 -23.91 -16.23
N SER A 608 5.15 -24.92 -16.75
CA SER A 608 6.59 -25.08 -16.56
C SER A 608 7.33 -24.57 -17.79
N LEU A 609 8.35 -23.74 -17.57
CA LEU A 609 9.29 -23.28 -18.58
C LEU A 609 10.70 -23.47 -18.03
N TRP A 610 11.59 -24.17 -18.79
CA TRP A 610 12.93 -24.56 -18.32
C TRP A 610 12.89 -25.38 -17.02
N ASP A 611 11.90 -26.24 -16.86
CA ASP A 611 11.62 -27.05 -15.65
C ASP A 611 11.40 -26.22 -14.38
N ARG A 612 10.90 -24.98 -14.54
CA ARG A 612 10.61 -24.05 -13.45
C ARG A 612 9.17 -23.54 -13.52
N PRO A 613 8.58 -23.18 -12.38
CA PRO A 613 7.20 -22.70 -12.35
C PRO A 613 7.08 -21.28 -12.87
N PHE A 614 6.10 -21.08 -13.76
CA PHE A 614 5.68 -19.79 -14.28
C PHE A 614 4.17 -19.66 -14.18
N THR A 615 3.69 -18.44 -13.99
CA THR A 615 2.28 -18.10 -14.03
C THR A 615 2.07 -16.87 -14.91
N LEU A 616 1.15 -16.98 -15.87
CA LEU A 616 0.64 -15.86 -16.65
C LEU A 616 -0.73 -15.48 -16.11
N ASN A 617 -0.83 -14.31 -15.48
CA ASN A 617 -2.09 -13.71 -15.08
C ASN A 617 -2.54 -12.73 -16.18
N SER A 618 -3.78 -12.86 -16.61
CA SER A 618 -4.38 -12.00 -17.64
C SER A 618 -5.75 -11.54 -17.18
N GLU A 619 -6.00 -10.24 -17.18
CA GLU A 619 -7.31 -9.70 -16.79
C GLU A 619 -7.76 -8.61 -17.78
N VAL A 620 -9.04 -8.67 -18.16
CA VAL A 620 -9.72 -7.63 -18.94
C VAL A 620 -10.80 -7.05 -18.04
N TYR A 621 -10.89 -5.73 -17.97
CA TYR A 621 -11.85 -5.08 -17.09
C TYR A 621 -12.56 -3.92 -17.76
N TYR A 622 -13.79 -3.66 -17.26
CA TYR A 622 -14.60 -2.51 -17.58
C TYR A 622 -15.25 -1.96 -16.31
N LYS A 623 -15.18 -0.64 -16.13
CA LYS A 623 -15.84 0.10 -15.05
C LYS A 623 -16.69 1.22 -15.65
N LYS A 624 -17.92 1.36 -15.20
CA LYS A 624 -18.77 2.53 -15.46
C LYS A 624 -19.05 3.25 -14.17
N LEU A 625 -18.68 4.53 -14.11
CA LEU A 625 -18.83 5.35 -12.91
C LEU A 625 -19.94 6.37 -13.10
N THR A 626 -20.75 6.57 -12.07
CA THR A 626 -21.80 7.59 -12.01
C THR A 626 -21.76 8.30 -10.67
N ASN A 627 -22.34 9.48 -10.57
CA ASN A 627 -22.24 10.36 -9.40
C ASN A 627 -20.77 10.66 -9.04
N VAL A 628 -19.90 10.77 -10.02
CA VAL A 628 -18.50 11.10 -9.79
C VAL A 628 -18.41 12.52 -9.22
N ASN A 629 -17.60 12.69 -8.18
CA ASN A 629 -17.27 13.99 -7.60
C ASN A 629 -15.95 14.47 -8.23
N PRO A 630 -15.98 15.38 -9.20
CA PRO A 630 -14.76 15.85 -9.87
C PRO A 630 -13.86 16.60 -8.91
N TYR A 631 -12.57 16.57 -9.20
CA TYR A 631 -11.58 17.34 -8.48
C TYR A 631 -10.59 17.99 -9.43
N THR A 632 -9.93 19.02 -8.96
CA THR A 632 -8.80 19.65 -9.65
C THR A 632 -7.53 19.41 -8.83
N LEU A 633 -6.41 19.32 -9.53
CA LEU A 633 -5.10 19.31 -8.92
C LEU A 633 -4.56 20.76 -8.91
N ASP A 634 -4.49 21.33 -7.71
CA ASP A 634 -3.88 22.62 -7.50
C ASP A 634 -2.42 22.40 -7.06
N ASN A 635 -1.49 22.45 -8.02
CA ASN A 635 -0.13 21.96 -7.89
C ASN A 635 -0.12 20.46 -7.55
N VAL A 636 -0.06 20.10 -6.28
CA VAL A 636 -0.11 18.69 -5.82
C VAL A 636 -1.30 18.44 -4.88
N ARG A 637 -2.13 19.45 -4.63
CA ARG A 637 -3.29 19.35 -3.73
C ARG A 637 -4.55 19.00 -4.50
N ILE A 638 -5.32 18.05 -4.00
CA ILE A 638 -6.63 17.72 -4.53
C ILE A 638 -7.67 18.67 -3.94
N ARG A 639 -8.44 19.29 -4.82
CA ARG A 639 -9.58 20.16 -4.51
C ARG A 639 -10.84 19.55 -5.09
N TYR A 640 -11.67 18.96 -4.23
CA TYR A 640 -12.98 18.43 -4.62
C TYR A 640 -13.98 19.55 -4.88
N ARG A 641 -14.87 19.33 -5.84
CA ARG A 641 -15.96 20.28 -6.15
C ARG A 641 -17.19 20.10 -5.27
N ALA A 642 -17.24 19.03 -4.47
CA ALA A 642 -18.38 18.62 -3.64
C ALA A 642 -19.70 18.55 -4.46
N SER A 643 -19.60 18.10 -5.69
CA SER A 643 -20.69 17.94 -6.64
C SER A 643 -20.62 16.56 -7.29
N ASN A 644 -21.77 15.96 -7.62
CA ASN A 644 -21.81 14.67 -8.31
C ASN A 644 -22.23 14.86 -9.78
N ASN A 645 -21.61 15.80 -10.44
CA ASN A 645 -21.95 16.28 -11.78
C ASN A 645 -21.17 15.61 -12.92
N ALA A 646 -20.45 14.52 -12.62
CA ALA A 646 -19.73 13.80 -13.64
C ALA A 646 -20.11 12.32 -13.74
N VAL A 647 -19.91 11.77 -14.93
CA VAL A 647 -19.90 10.35 -15.24
C VAL A 647 -18.55 9.99 -15.84
N ALA A 648 -18.10 8.76 -15.60
CA ALA A 648 -16.80 8.32 -16.10
C ALA A 648 -16.82 6.86 -16.50
N TYR A 649 -15.79 6.43 -17.22
CA TYR A 649 -15.53 5.02 -17.48
C TYR A 649 -14.04 4.72 -17.42
N ALA A 650 -13.73 3.44 -17.18
CA ALA A 650 -12.39 2.91 -17.32
C ALA A 650 -12.45 1.51 -17.91
N TYR A 651 -11.55 1.20 -18.83
CA TYR A 651 -11.36 -0.15 -19.33
C TYR A 651 -9.91 -0.41 -19.66
N GLY A 652 -9.54 -1.68 -19.66
CA GLY A 652 -8.17 -2.05 -19.94
C GLY A 652 -7.91 -3.54 -19.89
N ILE A 653 -6.64 -3.86 -20.09
CA ILE A 653 -6.09 -5.20 -20.00
C ILE A 653 -4.81 -5.17 -19.17
N ASP A 654 -4.70 -6.13 -18.25
CA ASP A 654 -3.55 -6.33 -17.39
C ASP A 654 -2.97 -7.71 -17.66
N LEU A 655 -1.65 -7.78 -17.87
CA LEU A 655 -0.88 -9.01 -18.09
C LEU A 655 0.29 -9.03 -17.14
N ARG A 656 0.51 -10.15 -16.44
CA ARG A 656 1.69 -10.37 -15.60
C ARG A 656 2.22 -11.78 -15.83
N LEU A 657 3.47 -11.88 -16.27
CA LEU A 657 4.22 -13.12 -16.32
C LEU A 657 5.17 -13.15 -15.12
N ALA A 658 4.90 -14.00 -14.16
CA ALA A 658 5.73 -14.20 -12.96
C ALA A 658 6.28 -15.62 -12.93
N GLY A 659 7.49 -15.79 -12.38
CA GLY A 659 8.09 -17.11 -12.24
C GLY A 659 9.57 -17.07 -11.91
N GLU A 660 10.17 -18.24 -11.86
CA GLU A 660 11.59 -18.42 -11.60
C GLU A 660 12.42 -18.26 -12.87
N PHE A 661 12.64 -17.03 -13.32
CA PHE A 661 13.60 -16.76 -14.42
C PHE A 661 15.03 -17.20 -14.03
N VAL A 662 15.35 -17.06 -12.74
CA VAL A 662 16.57 -17.60 -12.13
C VAL A 662 16.13 -18.56 -11.00
N PRO A 663 16.74 -19.75 -10.88
CA PRO A 663 16.34 -20.72 -9.86
C PRO A 663 16.31 -20.14 -8.45
N GLY A 664 15.19 -20.33 -7.74
CA GLY A 664 15.00 -19.86 -6.37
C GLY A 664 14.77 -18.34 -6.21
N THR A 665 14.49 -17.62 -7.32
CA THR A 665 14.15 -16.19 -7.27
C THR A 665 12.90 -15.91 -8.10
N GLU A 666 11.91 -15.29 -7.51
CA GLU A 666 10.70 -14.85 -8.24
C GLU A 666 10.99 -13.52 -8.94
N SER A 667 10.75 -13.47 -10.23
CA SER A 667 10.83 -12.27 -11.05
C SER A 667 9.56 -12.14 -11.89
N TRP A 668 9.21 -10.93 -12.35
CA TRP A 668 8.05 -10.76 -13.22
C TRP A 668 8.21 -9.62 -14.21
N ILE A 669 7.44 -9.73 -15.26
CA ILE A 669 7.20 -8.68 -16.25
C ILE A 669 5.71 -8.41 -16.28
N SER A 670 5.32 -7.15 -16.21
CA SER A 670 3.93 -6.72 -16.26
C SER A 670 3.69 -5.74 -17.41
N LEU A 671 2.53 -5.87 -18.03
CA LEU A 671 2.06 -4.98 -19.09
C LEU A 671 0.61 -4.62 -18.79
N GLY A 672 0.31 -3.32 -18.71
CA GLY A 672 -1.02 -2.80 -18.51
C GLY A 672 -1.40 -1.80 -19.59
N TYR A 673 -2.62 -1.88 -20.08
CA TYR A 673 -3.26 -0.85 -20.89
C TYR A 673 -4.53 -0.37 -20.21
N LEU A 674 -4.66 0.95 -20.07
CA LEU A 674 -5.79 1.61 -19.42
C LEU A 674 -6.28 2.77 -20.28
N LYS A 675 -7.60 2.90 -20.42
CA LYS A 675 -8.27 4.12 -20.87
C LYS A 675 -9.31 4.52 -19.83
N THR A 676 -9.21 5.76 -19.30
CA THR A 676 -10.21 6.32 -18.40
C THR A 676 -10.51 7.77 -18.77
N GLU A 677 -11.79 8.09 -18.90
CA GLU A 677 -12.26 9.43 -19.24
C GLU A 677 -13.49 9.78 -18.39
N GLU A 678 -13.71 11.07 -18.18
CA GLU A 678 -14.87 11.60 -17.47
C GLU A 678 -15.57 12.69 -18.27
N ASN A 679 -16.88 12.77 -18.11
CA ASN A 679 -17.72 13.80 -18.68
C ASN A 679 -18.33 14.63 -17.56
N ILE A 680 -17.89 15.88 -17.44
CA ILE A 680 -18.32 16.82 -16.42
C ILE A 680 -19.37 17.76 -17.04
N ASP A 681 -20.51 17.92 -16.38
CA ASP A 681 -21.59 18.79 -16.82
C ASP A 681 -22.10 18.51 -18.26
N ASP A 682 -22.00 17.26 -18.72
CA ASP A 682 -22.34 16.82 -20.08
C ASP A 682 -21.64 17.57 -21.23
N LYS A 683 -20.46 18.12 -20.96
CA LYS A 683 -19.65 18.84 -21.97
C LYS A 683 -18.86 17.92 -22.92
N GLY A 684 -18.91 16.61 -22.73
CA GLY A 684 -18.13 15.61 -23.47
C GLY A 684 -17.05 14.95 -22.60
N TYR A 685 -16.37 13.95 -23.13
CA TYR A 685 -15.36 13.20 -22.39
C TYR A 685 -13.98 13.81 -22.50
N ILE A 686 -13.31 13.96 -21.36
CA ILE A 686 -11.92 14.36 -21.21
C ILE A 686 -11.15 13.33 -20.40
N PHE A 687 -9.82 13.35 -20.44
CA PHE A 687 -8.99 12.43 -19.65
C PHE A 687 -9.19 12.64 -18.15
N ARG A 688 -9.40 11.56 -17.40
CA ARG A 688 -9.32 11.63 -15.95
C ARG A 688 -7.86 11.84 -15.51
N PRO A 689 -7.60 12.50 -14.38
CA PRO A 689 -6.23 12.74 -13.88
C PRO A 689 -5.37 11.47 -13.74
N THR A 690 -5.99 10.31 -13.62
CA THR A 690 -5.35 9.00 -13.48
C THR A 690 -5.21 8.22 -14.80
N ASP A 691 -5.52 8.83 -15.95
CA ASP A 691 -5.46 8.19 -17.26
C ASP A 691 -4.02 7.99 -17.73
N GLN A 692 -3.48 6.81 -17.52
CA GLN A 692 -2.15 6.39 -17.97
C GLN A 692 -2.27 5.20 -18.91
N ARG A 693 -2.05 5.44 -20.22
CA ARG A 693 -2.43 4.49 -21.29
C ARG A 693 -1.65 3.20 -21.29
N LEU A 694 -0.35 3.25 -21.25
CA LEU A 694 0.52 2.08 -21.29
C LEU A 694 1.44 2.09 -20.08
N LYS A 695 1.55 0.93 -19.47
CA LYS A 695 2.46 0.69 -18.37
C LYS A 695 3.23 -0.60 -18.61
N ILE A 696 4.54 -0.55 -18.45
CA ILE A 696 5.43 -1.70 -18.44
C ILE A 696 6.22 -1.67 -17.15
N GLY A 697 6.13 -2.75 -16.38
CA GLY A 697 6.90 -2.95 -15.16
C GLY A 697 7.69 -4.24 -15.25
N MET A 698 8.91 -4.26 -14.71
CA MET A 698 9.73 -5.46 -14.60
C MET A 698 10.47 -5.44 -13.29
N LEU A 699 10.34 -6.50 -12.52
CA LEU A 699 11.23 -6.81 -11.41
C LEU A 699 12.02 -8.05 -11.77
N PHE A 700 13.33 -7.93 -11.81
CA PHE A 700 14.22 -9.04 -12.08
C PHE A 700 15.24 -9.19 -10.95
N GLN A 701 15.40 -10.42 -10.48
CA GLN A 701 16.34 -10.79 -9.43
C GLN A 701 17.25 -11.88 -9.93
N ASP A 702 18.55 -11.78 -9.63
CA ASP A 702 19.54 -12.75 -10.00
C ASP A 702 20.65 -12.83 -8.94
N TYR A 703 21.42 -13.89 -8.95
CA TYR A 703 22.63 -14.02 -8.18
C TYR A 703 23.81 -14.33 -9.09
N VAL A 704 24.97 -13.78 -8.75
CA VAL A 704 26.19 -13.96 -9.57
C VAL A 704 26.75 -15.36 -9.31
N LYS A 705 26.67 -16.24 -10.29
CA LYS A 705 27.11 -17.65 -10.14
C LYS A 705 28.56 -17.82 -9.65
N VAL A 706 29.46 -16.90 -10.02
CA VAL A 706 30.87 -16.90 -9.60
C VAL A 706 31.03 -16.44 -8.15
N VAL A 707 30.07 -15.61 -7.65
CA VAL A 707 30.01 -15.08 -6.28
C VAL A 707 28.60 -15.30 -5.75
N PRO A 708 28.28 -16.51 -5.24
CA PRO A 708 26.88 -16.87 -4.89
C PRO A 708 26.22 -15.96 -3.86
N ASN A 709 27.02 -15.26 -3.04
CA ASN A 709 26.50 -14.32 -2.04
C ASN A 709 26.17 -12.94 -2.62
N LEU A 710 26.51 -12.69 -3.88
CA LEU A 710 26.24 -11.44 -4.56
C LEU A 710 24.92 -11.56 -5.33
N LYS A 711 23.93 -10.80 -4.91
CA LYS A 711 22.60 -10.75 -5.53
C LYS A 711 22.41 -9.42 -6.23
N GLY A 712 21.83 -9.46 -7.42
CA GLY A 712 21.48 -8.29 -8.22
C GLY A 712 19.98 -8.14 -8.33
N TYR A 713 19.50 -6.90 -8.34
CA TYR A 713 18.08 -6.54 -8.44
C TYR A 713 17.93 -5.44 -9.46
N LEU A 714 17.00 -5.60 -10.36
CA LEU A 714 16.65 -4.62 -11.38
C LEU A 714 15.14 -4.32 -11.30
N ASN A 715 14.80 -3.06 -11.14
CA ASN A 715 13.43 -2.57 -11.26
C ASN A 715 13.34 -1.60 -12.43
N LEU A 716 12.51 -1.94 -13.42
CA LEU A 716 12.28 -1.12 -14.60
C LEU A 716 10.81 -0.70 -14.65
N GLN A 717 10.58 0.59 -14.90
CA GLN A 717 9.25 1.14 -15.12
C GLN A 717 9.25 2.05 -16.34
N TYR A 718 8.29 1.82 -17.22
CA TYR A 718 7.93 2.71 -18.31
C TYR A 718 6.43 2.94 -18.27
N ASN A 719 6.01 4.19 -18.21
CA ASN A 719 4.61 4.55 -18.23
C ASN A 719 4.42 5.72 -19.19
N THR A 720 3.37 5.71 -20.00
CA THR A 720 2.99 6.89 -20.78
C THR A 720 2.58 8.02 -19.85
N GLY A 721 2.76 9.27 -20.30
CA GLY A 721 2.50 10.45 -19.50
C GLY A 721 1.06 10.53 -18.98
N LEU A 722 0.91 10.93 -17.72
CA LEU A 722 -0.38 11.30 -17.14
C LEU A 722 -0.89 12.61 -17.76
N PRO A 723 -2.19 12.93 -17.70
CA PRO A 723 -2.68 14.26 -18.02
C PRO A 723 -1.95 15.33 -17.21
N GLY A 724 -1.52 16.39 -17.85
CA GLY A 724 -0.70 17.44 -17.26
C GLY A 724 -1.45 18.35 -16.28
N GLY A 725 -2.74 18.14 -16.11
CA GLY A 725 -3.61 18.99 -15.31
C GLY A 725 -3.98 20.30 -16.04
N SER A 726 -4.80 21.10 -15.38
CA SER A 726 -5.16 22.44 -15.84
C SER A 726 -4.89 23.46 -14.74
N PRO A 727 -4.61 24.73 -15.10
CA PRO A 727 -4.60 25.81 -14.11
C PRO A 727 -5.91 25.81 -13.30
N SER A 728 -5.85 26.10 -12.00
CA SER A 728 -7.02 26.08 -11.12
C SER A 728 -8.14 27.04 -11.55
N TYR A 729 -7.81 28.08 -12.31
CA TYR A 729 -8.73 29.09 -12.84
C TYR A 729 -9.28 28.76 -14.22
N ALA A 730 -8.82 27.70 -14.88
CA ALA A 730 -9.16 27.38 -16.25
C ALA A 730 -10.14 26.20 -16.36
N ASP A 731 -10.88 26.15 -17.49
CA ASP A 731 -11.71 25.00 -17.80
C ASP A 731 -10.79 23.82 -18.19
N PRO A 732 -10.83 22.68 -17.48
CA PRO A 732 -9.99 21.53 -17.78
C PRO A 732 -10.19 21.00 -19.21
N TYR A 733 -11.30 21.27 -19.86
CA TYR A 733 -11.53 20.92 -21.27
C TYR A 733 -10.56 21.56 -22.25
N ASN A 734 -9.95 22.69 -21.88
CA ASN A 734 -8.96 23.39 -22.69
C ASN A 734 -7.51 22.92 -22.44
N PHE A 735 -7.28 22.05 -21.44
CA PHE A 735 -5.96 21.61 -21.01
C PHE A 735 -5.89 20.07 -20.97
N GLN A 736 -5.81 19.48 -22.15
CA GLN A 736 -5.78 18.02 -22.31
C GLN A 736 -4.40 17.48 -22.70
N GLU A 737 -3.36 18.26 -22.52
CA GLU A 737 -1.98 17.85 -22.77
C GLU A 737 -1.52 16.84 -21.72
N ARG A 738 -0.56 16.01 -22.12
CA ARG A 738 0.03 15.00 -21.24
C ARG A 738 1.44 15.41 -20.80
N LEU A 739 1.81 15.00 -19.62
CA LEU A 739 3.20 15.02 -19.18
C LEU A 739 4.04 14.12 -20.09
N PRO A 740 5.36 14.34 -20.17
CA PRO A 740 6.29 13.40 -20.81
C PRO A 740 6.18 11.99 -20.20
N ASP A 741 6.51 10.97 -21.02
CA ASP A 741 6.51 9.59 -20.55
C ASP A 741 7.50 9.39 -19.40
N TYR A 742 7.02 8.71 -18.37
CA TYR A 742 7.81 8.31 -17.22
C TYR A 742 8.71 7.12 -17.54
N LYS A 743 10.00 7.24 -17.29
CA LYS A 743 11.00 6.20 -17.54
C LYS A 743 11.94 6.11 -16.34
N ARG A 744 12.07 4.93 -15.76
CA ARG A 744 12.95 4.74 -14.62
C ARG A 744 13.52 3.33 -14.59
N VAL A 745 14.81 3.25 -14.26
CA VAL A 745 15.51 2.01 -13.98
C VAL A 745 16.27 2.19 -12.67
N ASP A 746 15.98 1.31 -11.70
CA ASP A 746 16.70 1.22 -10.43
C ASP A 746 17.50 -0.09 -10.41
N LEU A 747 18.72 -0.01 -9.95
CA LEU A 747 19.63 -1.13 -9.82
C LEU A 747 20.05 -1.26 -8.37
N GLY A 748 19.95 -2.48 -7.82
CA GLY A 748 20.45 -2.82 -6.51
C GLY A 748 21.41 -4.00 -6.58
N VAL A 749 22.44 -3.98 -5.75
CA VAL A 749 23.36 -5.09 -5.54
C VAL A 749 23.48 -5.32 -4.04
N SER A 750 23.36 -6.56 -3.59
CA SER A 750 23.54 -6.90 -2.18
C SER A 750 24.51 -8.06 -2.01
N TYR A 751 25.35 -7.96 -0.99
CA TYR A 751 26.29 -9.01 -0.61
C TYR A 751 25.91 -9.58 0.75
N VAL A 752 25.59 -10.87 0.77
CA VAL A 752 25.22 -11.59 2.00
C VAL A 752 26.50 -11.99 2.73
N LEU A 753 26.74 -11.36 3.89
CA LEU A 753 27.91 -11.61 4.73
C LEU A 753 27.71 -12.83 5.64
N ILE A 754 26.48 -12.98 6.17
CA ILE A 754 26.06 -14.05 7.07
C ILE A 754 24.66 -14.47 6.67
N ASP A 755 24.41 -15.74 6.63
CA ASP A 755 23.10 -16.37 6.46
C ASP A 755 23.04 -17.70 7.24
N ALA A 756 21.86 -18.35 7.26
CA ALA A 756 21.66 -19.61 7.94
C ALA A 756 22.58 -20.75 7.46
N THR A 757 23.12 -20.65 6.23
CA THR A 757 24.03 -21.65 5.64
C THR A 757 25.50 -21.44 6.03
N ARG A 758 25.81 -20.26 6.58
CA ARG A 758 27.17 -19.83 6.97
C ARG A 758 27.18 -19.08 8.28
N PRO A 759 26.68 -19.69 9.37
CA PRO A 759 26.72 -19.06 10.66
C PRO A 759 28.17 -18.86 11.09
N LYS A 760 28.47 -17.75 11.75
CA LYS A 760 29.79 -17.52 12.36
C LYS A 760 29.70 -17.80 13.86
N GLU A 761 30.54 -18.74 14.31
CA GLU A 761 30.52 -19.20 15.70
C GLU A 761 31.33 -18.31 16.66
N GLU A 762 32.17 -17.39 16.14
CA GLU A 762 33.05 -16.57 16.96
C GLU A 762 32.87 -15.07 16.74
N GLY A 763 33.17 -14.31 17.79
CA GLY A 763 33.16 -12.84 17.79
C GLY A 763 31.77 -12.24 17.81
N VAL A 764 31.66 -10.97 17.45
CA VAL A 764 30.39 -10.20 17.40
C VAL A 764 29.43 -10.78 16.36
N PHE A 765 29.97 -11.43 15.33
CA PHE A 765 29.17 -11.96 14.21
C PHE A 765 28.31 -13.18 14.58
N LYS A 766 28.55 -13.84 15.70
CA LYS A 766 27.73 -14.97 16.18
C LYS A 766 26.27 -14.59 16.53
N TYR A 767 26.02 -13.29 16.76
CA TYR A 767 24.70 -12.81 17.14
C TYR A 767 23.80 -12.55 15.93
N PHE A 768 24.32 -12.62 14.71
CA PHE A 768 23.55 -12.36 13.50
C PHE A 768 23.09 -13.67 12.86
N LYS A 769 21.78 -13.79 12.65
CA LYS A 769 21.19 -14.83 11.78
C LYS A 769 21.38 -14.49 10.30
N GLU A 770 21.26 -13.19 9.96
CA GLU A 770 21.50 -12.66 8.62
C GLU A 770 22.20 -11.30 8.72
N LEU A 771 23.19 -11.08 7.87
CA LEU A 771 23.84 -9.78 7.72
C LEU A 771 24.11 -9.54 6.24
N THR A 772 23.51 -8.46 5.69
CA THR A 772 23.60 -8.14 4.27
C THR A 772 23.99 -6.68 4.09
N LEU A 773 24.94 -6.41 3.20
CA LEU A 773 25.31 -5.06 2.78
C LEU A 773 24.86 -4.86 1.33
N GLY A 774 24.11 -3.79 1.07
CA GLY A 774 23.58 -3.42 -0.23
C GLY A 774 24.06 -2.07 -0.72
N ALA A 775 24.15 -1.91 -2.02
CA ALA A 775 24.32 -0.65 -2.72
C ALA A 775 23.24 -0.53 -3.79
N GLU A 776 22.61 0.62 -3.87
CA GLU A 776 21.47 0.85 -4.76
C GLU A 776 21.70 2.15 -5.53
N ILE A 777 21.29 2.16 -6.79
CA ILE A 777 21.29 3.33 -7.66
C ILE A 777 19.87 3.50 -8.17
N PHE A 778 19.22 4.58 -7.77
CA PHE A 778 17.89 4.92 -8.25
C PHE A 778 18.02 5.83 -9.46
N ASN A 779 17.14 5.63 -10.46
CA ASN A 779 17.13 6.37 -11.72
C ASN A 779 18.52 6.40 -12.39
N ILE A 780 19.07 5.23 -12.70
CA ILE A 780 20.46 5.07 -13.18
C ILE A 780 20.77 5.90 -14.43
N PHE A 781 19.76 6.14 -15.29
CA PHE A 781 19.90 6.92 -16.51
C PHE A 781 19.67 8.44 -16.31
N ASP A 782 19.39 8.87 -15.08
CA ASP A 782 19.13 10.26 -14.71
C ASP A 782 18.04 10.93 -15.57
N VAL A 783 16.98 10.18 -15.84
CA VAL A 783 15.85 10.68 -16.62
C VAL A 783 15.08 11.70 -15.79
N GLN A 784 14.84 12.88 -16.34
CA GLN A 784 14.02 13.90 -15.71
C GLN A 784 12.55 13.55 -15.86
N ASN A 785 11.98 12.93 -14.85
CA ASN A 785 10.56 12.56 -14.82
C ASN A 785 9.72 13.71 -14.26
N SER A 786 8.76 14.15 -15.06
CA SER A 786 7.85 15.23 -14.67
C SER A 786 6.69 14.68 -13.82
N ILE A 787 6.35 15.38 -12.74
CA ILE A 787 5.25 15.02 -11.83
C ILE A 787 4.04 15.96 -11.94
N SER A 788 4.25 17.20 -12.35
CA SER A 788 3.23 18.23 -12.53
C SER A 788 3.74 19.32 -13.46
N ASN A 789 2.84 20.20 -13.85
CA ASN A 789 3.19 21.40 -14.60
C ASN A 789 2.94 22.66 -13.76
N THR A 790 3.82 23.63 -13.93
CA THR A 790 3.56 25.03 -13.56
C THR A 790 3.13 25.77 -14.81
N PHE A 791 1.97 26.44 -14.76
CA PHE A 791 1.45 27.17 -15.91
C PHE A 791 1.83 28.65 -15.79
N VAL A 792 2.50 29.17 -16.82
CA VAL A 792 2.94 30.57 -16.90
C VAL A 792 2.46 31.15 -18.21
N ARG A 793 1.94 32.37 -18.17
CA ARG A 793 1.49 33.10 -19.37
C ARG A 793 2.47 34.19 -19.73
N ASP A 794 2.88 34.17 -20.97
CA ASP A 794 3.63 35.29 -21.53
C ASP A 794 2.71 36.52 -21.68
N VAL A 795 3.12 37.64 -21.13
CA VAL A 795 2.31 38.86 -21.11
C VAL A 795 2.23 39.56 -22.48
N TYR A 796 3.21 39.39 -23.35
CA TYR A 796 3.26 39.99 -24.69
C TYR A 796 2.50 39.13 -25.71
N THR A 797 2.92 37.89 -25.85
CA THR A 797 2.34 36.97 -26.84
C THR A 797 1.00 36.41 -26.40
N LYS A 798 0.64 36.49 -25.10
CA LYS A 798 -0.53 35.86 -24.46
C LYS A 798 -0.51 34.34 -24.55
N VAL A 799 0.60 33.77 -24.96
CA VAL A 799 0.79 32.32 -24.99
C VAL A 799 0.93 31.76 -23.58
N GLN A 800 0.28 30.66 -23.32
CA GLN A 800 0.40 29.93 -22.06
C GLN A 800 1.43 28.82 -22.21
N TYR A 801 2.42 28.82 -21.35
CA TYR A 801 3.45 27.78 -21.27
C TYR A 801 3.17 26.83 -20.13
N SER A 802 3.39 25.56 -20.38
CA SER A 802 3.33 24.47 -19.41
C SER A 802 4.76 24.07 -19.07
N ILE A 803 5.22 24.37 -17.87
CA ILE A 803 6.60 24.16 -17.43
C ILE A 803 6.63 22.93 -16.51
N PRO A 804 7.33 21.86 -16.90
CA PRO A 804 7.37 20.62 -16.12
C PRO A 804 8.14 20.79 -14.80
N ASN A 805 7.62 20.21 -13.73
CA ASN A 805 8.32 20.09 -12.46
C ASN A 805 8.90 18.67 -12.35
N TYR A 806 10.20 18.58 -12.15
CA TYR A 806 10.94 17.34 -12.01
C TYR A 806 11.21 17.05 -10.53
N LEU A 807 11.16 15.78 -10.12
CA LEU A 807 11.31 15.44 -8.71
C LEU A 807 12.56 14.62 -8.39
N SER A 808 12.93 13.63 -9.19
CA SER A 808 13.92 12.64 -8.78
C SER A 808 15.08 12.53 -9.74
N PRO A 809 16.24 13.06 -9.35
CA PRO A 809 17.50 12.81 -10.01
C PRO A 809 17.99 11.38 -9.71
N ARG A 810 19.14 11.03 -10.27
CA ARG A 810 19.88 9.82 -9.89
C ARG A 810 20.38 9.93 -8.44
N VAL A 811 20.07 8.93 -7.61
CA VAL A 811 20.47 8.88 -6.19
C VAL A 811 21.18 7.58 -5.89
N PHE A 812 22.29 7.66 -5.14
CA PHE A 812 23.00 6.51 -4.60
C PHE A 812 22.56 6.26 -3.17
N ASN A 813 22.30 5.01 -2.84
CA ASN A 813 21.94 4.57 -1.50
C ASN A 813 22.84 3.39 -1.09
N VAL A 814 23.12 3.33 0.21
CA VAL A 814 23.78 2.18 0.83
C VAL A 814 22.85 1.66 1.91
N ARG A 815 22.70 0.36 1.99
CA ARG A 815 21.78 -0.31 2.90
C ARG A 815 22.47 -1.42 3.67
N LEU A 816 22.24 -1.47 4.96
CA LEU A 816 22.66 -2.53 5.87
C LEU A 816 21.41 -3.20 6.46
N THR A 817 21.28 -4.51 6.24
CA THR A 817 20.20 -5.30 6.85
C THR A 817 20.81 -6.33 7.77
N ALA A 818 20.34 -6.38 9.00
CA ALA A 818 20.77 -7.33 10.03
C ALA A 818 19.56 -7.99 10.68
N LYS A 819 19.63 -9.31 10.87
CA LYS A 819 18.66 -10.09 11.66
C LYS A 819 19.40 -10.81 12.79
N PHE A 820 18.77 -10.85 13.96
CA PHE A 820 19.33 -11.43 15.18
C PHE A 820 18.50 -12.63 15.66
#